data_e38c11f745268403454903f842b139f8
#
_entry.id   e38c11f745268403454903f842b139f8
#
_cell.length_a   1.000
_cell.length_b   1.000
_cell.length_c   1.000
_cell.angle_alpha   90.00
_cell.angle_beta   90.00
_cell.angle_gamma   90.00
#
_symmetry.space_group_name_H-M   'P 1'
#
loop_
_entity.id
_entity.type
_entity.pdbx_description
1 polymer ?
#
loop_
_entity_poly.entity_id
_entity_poly.type
_entity_poly.pdbx_seq_one_letter_code
_entity_poly.pdbx_strand_id
1 'polypeptide(L)'
;MLRFLYAITFGLALFLNAQNIDAQNSISGKIQNENNEALTGANIIIKNTTIGTASDAEGNYTIENLKDGEYTLRVSFFGYGTVEKPVVLTGENVTLNFNLIQTAIDLNAVVVTGTRTEKSLKNTPVLTQSISIQEIQNKDATNIIEALEFVVPGIEFSSQAQGKSLSLQGIDPQYMLFLVDGERLSGDTYGDIDYSRINMADIERVEVVKGASSTLYGSNALGGVVNIITKNPSKKFGIAASSRFSKYNTQNYQFSAGSKLGKVSSQISVVYDKTDGYDLLEGNSYRTQEKEDAVIVNEHIKYSPTDNLLLEANASFMNKNRDNTSADLYDRRNKNFTYGAKGTYFLNTKNDITLSWNSDNYEILDKVTPDELNSVYDNLNNTARLMGNFNLADWNLLTIGSEYNSENLTASRNEIEDKTNTDYILFAQEDIQLGEKLDIIGGVRAISNSEYGLHFTPQLSAMYKIWHFAFRGNYSEGYKTPSLKEKYMSFRIPAPGPPMFLVGYDGLEPETSKYTSLSAEYTRQGVSFSVSAYRNNISNMISENLDEYTVKPGGIIEYAYRNYDNVLLKGVDILLKTKITKNLFFNGTMTFSKKYDQKEDKEFENVRNFTGKFNLDYNLKVNNYGLNANLQNNYYGSKSINLMDETTHQIQTVELENFSLWKFTTTHTFKSDYFVKLGVNNIFDFIDETGGYNNGTPGRTLFFGIGLKL
;
A
#
# COMPACT_ATOMS: atom_id res chain seq x y z
N MET A 1 -24.91 -5.02 13.02
CA MET A 1 -24.52 -4.62 14.38
C MET A 1 -24.65 -5.75 15.41
N LEU A 2 -25.80 -6.43 15.58
CA LEU A 2 -25.94 -7.55 16.56
C LEU A 2 -25.03 -8.75 16.28
N ARG A 3 -24.82 -9.14 15.03
CA ARG A 3 -23.90 -10.25 14.66
C ARG A 3 -22.43 -9.94 14.91
N PHE A 4 -22.06 -8.67 14.92
CA PHE A 4 -20.70 -8.19 15.25
C PHE A 4 -20.42 -8.27 16.76
N LEU A 5 -21.42 -7.98 17.59
CA LEU A 5 -21.29 -8.14 19.05
C LEU A 5 -21.12 -9.63 19.47
N TYR A 6 -21.74 -10.57 18.76
CA TYR A 6 -21.57 -12.01 19.05
C TYR A 6 -20.17 -12.54 18.73
N ALA A 7 -19.49 -12.00 17.72
CA ALA A 7 -18.10 -12.36 17.42
C ALA A 7 -17.13 -11.87 18.50
N ILE A 8 -17.38 -10.70 19.09
CA ILE A 8 -16.57 -10.15 20.19
C ILE A 8 -16.76 -10.93 21.50
N THR A 9 -17.97 -11.40 21.79
CA THR A 9 -18.23 -12.20 23.00
C THR A 9 -17.70 -13.62 22.92
N PHE A 10 -17.56 -14.19 21.72
CA PHE A 10 -16.99 -15.54 21.56
C PHE A 10 -15.45 -15.54 21.74
N GLY A 11 -14.76 -14.42 21.41
CA GLY A 11 -13.33 -14.25 21.68
C GLY A 11 -12.97 -14.17 23.17
N LEU A 12 -13.88 -13.68 24.02
CA LEU A 12 -13.62 -13.55 25.46
C LEU A 12 -13.80 -14.84 26.27
N ALA A 13 -14.47 -15.86 25.75
CA ALA A 13 -14.81 -17.09 26.48
C ALA A 13 -13.73 -18.18 26.43
N LEU A 14 -12.63 -18.00 25.69
CA LEU A 14 -11.54 -18.99 25.54
C LEU A 14 -10.40 -18.87 26.58
N PHE A 15 -10.59 -18.03 27.61
CA PHE A 15 -9.57 -17.79 28.63
C PHE A 15 -9.76 -18.65 29.87
N LEU A 16 -9.37 -19.92 29.83
CA LEU A 16 -8.98 -20.68 31.05
C LEU A 16 -8.39 -22.04 30.69
N ASN A 17 -7.04 -22.11 30.68
CA ASN A 17 -6.31 -23.27 31.20
C ASN A 17 -4.80 -23.07 30.97
N ALA A 18 -4.09 -22.73 32.03
CA ALA A 18 -2.64 -22.75 32.10
C ALA A 18 -2.20 -23.86 33.04
N GLN A 19 -1.29 -24.71 32.60
CA GLN A 19 -0.34 -25.50 33.41
C GLN A 19 0.69 -26.17 32.48
N ASN A 20 1.98 -26.02 32.65
CA ASN A 20 2.99 -26.57 33.49
C ASN A 20 4.38 -25.99 33.15
N ILE A 21 5.20 -25.83 34.16
CA ILE A 21 6.53 -25.22 34.08
C ILE A 21 7.57 -26.32 34.13
N ASP A 22 8.34 -26.46 33.04
CA ASP A 22 9.67 -27.06 33.08
C ASP A 22 10.70 -25.93 33.07
N ALA A 23 11.74 -26.05 33.91
CA ALA A 23 12.81 -25.06 34.00
C ALA A 23 13.45 -24.91 32.60
N GLN A 24 13.30 -23.73 32.00
CA GLN A 24 13.79 -23.43 30.67
C GLN A 24 14.68 -22.20 30.73
N ASN A 25 15.66 -22.14 29.83
CA ASN A 25 16.61 -21.06 29.73
C ASN A 25 15.94 -19.74 29.30
N SER A 26 16.61 -18.63 29.60
CA SER A 26 16.18 -17.32 29.18
C SER A 26 17.27 -16.58 28.39
N ILE A 27 16.83 -15.70 27.49
CA ILE A 27 17.68 -14.69 26.86
C ILE A 27 17.25 -13.34 27.40
N SER A 28 18.16 -12.62 28.02
CA SER A 28 17.93 -11.30 28.58
C SER A 28 18.95 -10.30 28.03
N GLY A 29 18.76 -9.03 28.27
CA GLY A 29 19.71 -8.00 27.88
C GLY A 29 19.14 -6.61 27.91
N LYS A 30 19.90 -5.66 27.39
CA LYS A 30 19.56 -4.26 27.34
C LYS A 30 19.62 -3.72 25.91
N ILE A 31 18.66 -2.87 25.56
CA ILE A 31 18.60 -2.19 24.27
C ILE A 31 18.82 -0.71 24.48
N GLN A 32 19.85 -0.18 23.83
CA GLN A 32 20.29 1.20 23.96
C GLN A 32 20.57 1.80 22.58
N ASN A 33 20.63 3.13 22.51
CA ASN A 33 21.14 3.81 21.32
C ASN A 33 22.65 4.05 21.39
N GLU A 34 23.22 4.71 20.37
CA GLU A 34 24.64 5.08 20.29
C GLU A 34 25.13 6.02 21.41
N ASN A 35 24.21 6.67 22.13
CA ASN A 35 24.49 7.54 23.27
C ASN A 35 24.28 6.83 24.62
N ASN A 36 24.09 5.49 24.61
CA ASN A 36 23.76 4.66 25.77
C ASN A 36 22.40 5.01 26.43
N GLU A 37 21.52 5.69 25.73
CA GLU A 37 20.16 5.96 26.21
C GLU A 37 19.27 4.72 26.00
N ALA A 38 18.47 4.36 26.99
CA ALA A 38 17.55 3.24 26.94
C ALA A 38 16.47 3.44 25.86
N LEU A 39 16.22 2.40 25.08
CA LEU A 39 15.16 2.39 24.07
C LEU A 39 13.97 1.59 24.61
N THR A 40 12.98 2.31 25.13
CA THR A 40 11.75 1.74 25.71
C THR A 40 10.78 1.29 24.63
N GLY A 41 10.30 0.04 24.68
CA GLY A 41 9.32 -0.49 23.73
C GLY A 41 9.95 -0.93 22.41
N ALA A 42 11.28 -1.15 22.37
CA ALA A 42 11.90 -1.83 21.24
C ALA A 42 11.34 -3.25 21.12
N ASN A 43 11.02 -3.68 19.90
CA ASN A 43 10.47 -5.01 19.66
C ASN A 43 11.58 -6.02 19.49
N ILE A 44 11.53 -7.10 20.25
CA ILE A 44 12.47 -8.21 20.21
C ILE A 44 11.72 -9.48 19.86
N ILE A 45 12.07 -10.12 18.75
CA ILE A 45 11.46 -11.38 18.31
C ILE A 45 12.54 -12.44 18.04
N ILE A 46 12.19 -13.68 18.29
CA ILE A 46 12.96 -14.83 17.80
C ILE A 46 12.43 -15.14 16.40
N LYS A 47 13.32 -15.05 15.43
CA LYS A 47 12.98 -15.21 13.99
C LYS A 47 12.35 -16.60 13.75
N ASN A 48 11.32 -16.63 12.91
CA ASN A 48 10.56 -17.82 12.53
C ASN A 48 9.94 -18.57 13.72
N THR A 49 9.55 -17.81 14.75
CA THR A 49 8.77 -18.31 15.89
C THR A 49 7.72 -17.30 16.29
N THR A 50 6.82 -17.71 17.18
CA THR A 50 5.82 -16.83 17.78
C THR A 50 6.34 -16.10 19.03
N ILE A 51 7.60 -16.32 19.40
CA ILE A 51 8.21 -15.89 20.67
C ILE A 51 8.81 -14.48 20.50
N GLY A 52 8.44 -13.57 21.38
CA GLY A 52 9.00 -12.22 21.41
C GLY A 52 8.50 -11.40 22.58
N THR A 53 9.19 -10.29 22.84
CA THR A 53 8.93 -9.36 23.95
C THR A 53 9.22 -7.92 23.50
N ALA A 54 8.98 -6.94 24.39
CA ALA A 54 9.39 -5.56 24.19
C ALA A 54 10.27 -5.11 25.37
N SER A 55 11.18 -4.16 25.12
CA SER A 55 11.99 -3.58 26.16
C SER A 55 11.17 -2.69 27.12
N ASP A 56 11.53 -2.70 28.40
CA ASP A 56 10.94 -1.88 29.47
C ASP A 56 11.43 -0.42 29.43
N ALA A 57 11.06 0.39 30.44
CA ALA A 57 11.43 1.79 30.54
C ALA A 57 12.95 2.03 30.65
N GLU A 58 13.68 1.08 31.21
CA GLU A 58 15.14 1.08 31.39
C GLU A 58 15.85 0.45 30.18
N GLY A 59 15.10 -0.03 29.18
CA GLY A 59 15.60 -0.70 27.98
C GLY A 59 15.88 -2.18 28.16
N ASN A 60 15.56 -2.79 29.31
CA ASN A 60 15.82 -4.20 29.55
C ASN A 60 14.74 -5.05 28.87
N TYR A 61 15.12 -6.27 28.51
CA TYR A 61 14.20 -7.27 27.98
C TYR A 61 14.56 -8.66 28.51
N THR A 62 13.57 -9.55 28.57
CA THR A 62 13.73 -10.96 28.86
C THR A 62 12.78 -11.80 28.03
N ILE A 63 13.30 -12.87 27.43
CA ILE A 63 12.53 -13.92 26.78
C ILE A 63 12.78 -15.20 27.58
N GLU A 64 11.75 -15.69 28.22
CA GLU A 64 11.79 -16.85 29.11
C GLU A 64 11.27 -18.12 28.41
N ASN A 65 11.49 -19.27 29.05
CA ASN A 65 10.95 -20.56 28.67
C ASN A 65 11.46 -21.07 27.31
N LEU A 66 12.74 -20.81 27.01
CA LEU A 66 13.38 -21.28 25.78
C LEU A 66 14.07 -22.64 26.01
N LYS A 67 13.97 -23.52 25.01
CA LYS A 67 14.72 -24.79 24.97
C LYS A 67 16.15 -24.54 24.48
N ASP A 68 17.02 -25.54 24.70
CA ASP A 68 18.33 -25.51 24.07
C ASP A 68 18.22 -25.52 22.55
N GLY A 69 19.06 -24.74 21.89
CA GLY A 69 19.02 -24.61 20.43
C GLY A 69 19.64 -23.32 19.90
N GLU A 70 19.68 -23.22 18.59
CA GLU A 70 20.14 -22.02 17.89
C GLU A 70 18.96 -21.11 17.59
N TYR A 71 19.10 -19.84 17.94
CA TYR A 71 18.10 -18.81 17.73
C TYR A 71 18.72 -17.60 17.03
N THR A 72 17.91 -16.82 16.34
CA THR A 72 18.29 -15.49 15.85
C THR A 72 17.33 -14.49 16.44
N LEU A 73 17.85 -13.58 17.29
CA LEU A 73 17.07 -12.46 17.79
C LEU A 73 17.13 -11.31 16.80
N ARG A 74 15.95 -10.81 16.46
CA ARG A 74 15.76 -9.57 15.71
C ARG A 74 15.26 -8.50 16.66
N VAL A 75 15.97 -7.38 16.70
CA VAL A 75 15.59 -6.20 17.49
C VAL A 75 15.33 -5.04 16.54
N SER A 76 14.15 -4.48 16.64
CA SER A 76 13.74 -3.31 15.88
C SER A 76 13.18 -2.23 16.80
N PHE A 77 13.54 -1.00 16.54
CA PHE A 77 12.99 0.16 17.22
C PHE A 77 12.85 1.31 16.22
N PHE A 78 11.78 2.05 16.40
CA PHE A 78 11.45 3.13 15.50
C PHE A 78 12.55 4.19 15.38
N GLY A 79 12.92 4.57 14.13
CA GLY A 79 13.98 5.55 13.84
C GLY A 79 15.40 5.01 14.00
N TYR A 80 15.55 3.71 14.24
CA TYR A 80 16.81 3.02 14.41
C TYR A 80 16.94 1.85 13.46
N GLY A 81 18.17 1.53 13.07
CA GLY A 81 18.45 0.36 12.23
C GLY A 81 18.13 -0.94 12.96
N THR A 82 17.39 -1.82 12.31
CA THR A 82 17.10 -3.17 12.80
C THR A 82 18.39 -4.00 12.92
N VAL A 83 18.54 -4.74 14.01
CA VAL A 83 19.72 -5.58 14.27
C VAL A 83 19.28 -7.02 14.48
N GLU A 84 19.95 -7.96 13.78
CA GLU A 84 19.80 -9.40 14.02
C GLU A 84 21.10 -9.95 14.61
N LYS A 85 20.99 -10.80 15.65
CA LYS A 85 22.11 -11.52 16.23
C LYS A 85 21.76 -12.98 16.47
N PRO A 86 22.62 -13.91 16.06
CA PRO A 86 22.48 -15.32 16.43
C PRO A 86 22.86 -15.52 17.90
N VAL A 87 22.22 -16.48 18.54
CA VAL A 87 22.49 -16.91 19.92
C VAL A 87 22.25 -18.41 20.05
N VAL A 88 23.09 -19.09 20.82
CA VAL A 88 22.96 -20.52 21.09
C VAL A 88 22.71 -20.70 22.60
N LEU A 89 21.64 -21.45 22.93
CA LEU A 89 21.34 -21.86 24.31
C LEU A 89 21.79 -23.31 24.52
N THR A 90 22.54 -23.53 25.58
CA THR A 90 23.11 -24.84 25.96
C THR A 90 22.96 -25.11 27.45
N GLY A 91 21.76 -24.98 27.99
CA GLY A 91 21.46 -25.24 29.41
C GLY A 91 21.67 -24.03 30.32
N GLU A 92 22.07 -22.86 29.81
CA GLU A 92 22.35 -21.65 30.64
C GLU A 92 21.60 -20.43 30.05
N ASN A 93 21.28 -19.49 30.96
CA ASN A 93 20.73 -18.18 30.57
C ASN A 93 21.80 -17.34 29.88
N VAL A 94 21.40 -16.69 28.77
CA VAL A 94 22.30 -15.85 27.98
C VAL A 94 21.92 -14.39 28.11
N THR A 95 22.93 -13.53 28.30
CA THR A 95 22.72 -12.07 28.24
C THR A 95 23.22 -11.53 26.89
N LEU A 96 22.33 -10.88 26.14
CA LEU A 96 22.63 -10.36 24.81
C LEU A 96 22.16 -8.90 24.67
N ASN A 97 23.10 -7.95 24.68
CA ASN A 97 22.81 -6.53 24.57
C ASN A 97 22.81 -6.06 23.11
N PHE A 98 21.98 -5.05 22.83
CA PHE A 98 21.87 -4.43 21.52
C PHE A 98 22.08 -2.91 21.61
N ASN A 99 22.96 -2.40 20.75
CA ASN A 99 23.12 -0.98 20.51
C ASN A 99 22.54 -0.67 19.13
N LEU A 100 21.45 0.08 19.09
CA LEU A 100 20.83 0.49 17.85
C LEU A 100 21.35 1.86 17.43
N ILE A 101 21.59 2.04 16.14
CA ILE A 101 22.08 3.29 15.57
C ILE A 101 20.89 4.02 14.94
N GLN A 102 20.73 5.30 15.31
CA GLN A 102 19.70 6.13 14.70
C GLN A 102 20.01 6.34 13.22
N THR A 103 19.07 6.00 12.37
CA THR A 103 19.21 6.11 10.91
C THR A 103 17.99 6.71 10.26
N ALA A 104 18.22 7.58 9.27
CA ALA A 104 17.17 8.04 8.37
C ALA A 104 16.77 6.97 7.33
N ILE A 105 17.59 5.91 7.22
CA ILE A 105 17.45 4.87 6.23
C ILE A 105 17.66 3.54 6.93
N ASP A 106 16.59 2.86 7.27
CA ASP A 106 16.71 1.50 7.82
C ASP A 106 16.85 0.47 6.67
N LEU A 107 18.09 0.25 6.25
CA LEU A 107 18.42 -0.78 5.26
C LEU A 107 18.25 -2.21 5.77
N ASN A 108 18.18 -2.38 7.09
CA ASN A 108 17.87 -3.65 7.73
C ASN A 108 16.36 -3.82 7.96
N ALA A 109 15.53 -2.80 7.63
CA ALA A 109 14.07 -2.94 7.67
C ALA A 109 13.67 -4.19 6.89
N VAL A 110 12.81 -4.99 7.50
CA VAL A 110 12.32 -6.22 6.89
C VAL A 110 11.17 -5.88 5.96
N VAL A 111 11.27 -6.35 4.74
CA VAL A 111 10.23 -6.25 3.70
C VAL A 111 9.82 -7.65 3.25
N VAL A 112 8.59 -7.78 2.83
CA VAL A 112 8.01 -9.05 2.37
C VAL A 112 7.50 -8.97 0.94
N THR A 113 7.16 -7.77 0.46
CA THR A 113 6.44 -7.60 -0.81
C THR A 113 7.27 -7.97 -2.03
N GLY A 114 8.57 -7.70 -2.01
CA GLY A 114 9.45 -8.02 -3.16
C GLY A 114 9.70 -9.52 -3.37
N THR A 115 9.48 -10.36 -2.36
CA THR A 115 9.88 -11.77 -2.36
C THR A 115 8.84 -12.74 -1.78
N ARG A 116 7.72 -12.24 -1.24
CA ARG A 116 6.75 -12.99 -0.39
C ARG A 116 7.38 -13.64 0.85
N THR A 117 8.64 -13.42 1.10
CA THR A 117 9.37 -13.88 2.27
C THR A 117 10.05 -12.70 2.97
N GLU A 118 10.27 -12.81 4.26
CA GLU A 118 10.94 -11.77 5.02
C GLU A 118 12.40 -11.61 4.60
N LYS A 119 12.73 -10.45 4.03
CA LYS A 119 14.12 -10.05 3.72
C LYS A 119 14.44 -8.66 4.24
N SER A 120 15.70 -8.43 4.61
CA SER A 120 16.14 -7.06 4.84
C SER A 120 16.19 -6.29 3.51
N LEU A 121 15.81 -5.02 3.52
CA LEU A 121 15.77 -4.16 2.35
C LEU A 121 17.10 -4.15 1.57
N LYS A 122 18.24 -4.14 2.30
CA LYS A 122 19.58 -4.20 1.71
C LYS A 122 19.90 -5.51 0.96
N ASN A 123 19.15 -6.59 1.26
CA ASN A 123 19.38 -7.92 0.69
C ASN A 123 18.27 -8.32 -0.30
N THR A 124 17.41 -7.40 -0.68
CA THR A 124 16.29 -7.66 -1.61
C THR A 124 16.73 -7.34 -3.05
N PRO A 125 16.82 -8.34 -3.95
CA PRO A 125 17.17 -8.12 -5.37
C PRO A 125 16.10 -7.30 -6.11
N VAL A 126 14.83 -7.44 -5.73
CA VAL A 126 13.72 -6.65 -6.27
C VAL A 126 13.70 -5.28 -5.59
N LEU A 127 13.73 -4.20 -6.39
CA LEU A 127 13.73 -2.84 -5.86
C LEU A 127 12.42 -2.54 -5.12
N THR A 128 12.49 -2.60 -3.79
CA THR A 128 11.38 -2.37 -2.88
C THR A 128 11.60 -1.08 -2.10
N GLN A 129 10.58 -0.25 -1.98
CA GLN A 129 10.57 0.91 -1.08
C GLN A 129 9.72 0.60 0.13
N SER A 130 10.19 0.98 1.30
CA SER A 130 9.45 0.88 2.56
C SER A 130 9.27 2.26 3.17
N ILE A 131 8.04 2.59 3.53
CA ILE A 131 7.63 3.85 4.15
C ILE A 131 7.12 3.52 5.53
N SER A 132 7.81 3.96 6.57
CA SER A 132 7.42 3.69 7.95
C SER A 132 6.23 4.56 8.39
N ILE A 133 5.46 4.07 9.38
CA ILE A 133 4.36 4.86 9.97
C ILE A 133 4.83 6.22 10.50
N GLN A 134 6.05 6.32 10.99
CA GLN A 134 6.58 7.60 11.45
C GLN A 134 6.84 8.58 10.31
N GLU A 135 7.37 8.11 9.20
CA GLU A 135 7.54 8.92 8.01
C GLU A 135 6.19 9.46 7.53
N ILE A 136 5.15 8.62 7.58
CA ILE A 136 3.76 8.99 7.30
C ILE A 136 3.25 10.05 8.29
N GLN A 137 3.49 9.84 9.60
CA GLN A 137 3.04 10.75 10.66
C GLN A 137 3.76 12.09 10.67
N ASN A 138 5.08 12.10 10.42
CA ASN A 138 5.87 13.34 10.34
C ASN A 138 5.41 14.23 9.19
N LYS A 139 4.93 13.63 8.12
CA LYS A 139 4.41 14.33 6.93
C LYS A 139 2.95 14.71 7.04
N ASP A 140 2.29 14.35 8.15
CA ASP A 140 0.85 14.56 8.34
C ASP A 140 0.03 14.03 7.16
N ALA A 141 0.35 12.85 6.68
CA ALA A 141 -0.47 12.17 5.70
C ALA A 141 -1.75 11.64 6.37
N THR A 142 -2.91 12.09 5.90
CA THR A 142 -4.22 11.74 6.47
C THR A 142 -4.81 10.50 5.82
N ASN A 143 -4.32 10.13 4.63
CA ASN A 143 -4.74 8.96 3.86
C ASN A 143 -3.54 8.36 3.14
N ILE A 144 -3.73 7.17 2.59
CA ILE A 144 -2.67 6.41 1.90
C ILE A 144 -2.16 7.15 0.64
N ILE A 145 -3.02 7.89 -0.03
CA ILE A 145 -2.68 8.69 -1.20
C ILE A 145 -1.59 9.70 -0.85
N GLU A 146 -1.82 10.52 0.19
CA GLU A 146 -0.84 11.49 0.66
C GLU A 146 0.45 10.81 1.13
N ALA A 147 0.35 9.64 1.79
CA ALA A 147 1.52 8.90 2.25
C ALA A 147 2.41 8.47 1.08
N LEU A 148 1.83 7.97 -0.01
CA LEU A 148 2.54 7.53 -1.20
C LEU A 148 3.07 8.70 -2.03
N GLU A 149 2.26 9.75 -2.18
CA GLU A 149 2.57 10.91 -3.02
C GLU A 149 3.86 11.61 -2.59
N PHE A 150 4.15 11.68 -1.29
CA PHE A 150 5.34 12.36 -0.79
C PHE A 150 6.62 11.53 -0.81
N VAL A 151 6.55 10.22 -1.04
CA VAL A 151 7.71 9.33 -0.87
C VAL A 151 8.06 8.56 -2.12
N VAL A 152 7.06 8.11 -2.88
CA VAL A 152 7.30 7.21 -4.01
C VAL A 152 7.57 8.01 -5.27
N PRO A 153 8.75 7.83 -5.92
CA PRO A 153 9.05 8.47 -7.19
C PRO A 153 8.04 8.04 -8.27
N GLY A 154 7.58 8.97 -9.09
CA GLY A 154 6.68 8.70 -10.21
C GLY A 154 5.23 8.40 -9.85
N ILE A 155 4.85 8.47 -8.56
CA ILE A 155 3.44 8.47 -8.18
C ILE A 155 2.85 9.87 -8.36
N GLU A 156 1.70 9.91 -9.02
CA GLU A 156 0.86 11.09 -9.20
C GLU A 156 -0.58 10.76 -8.85
N PHE A 157 -1.32 11.77 -8.42
CA PHE A 157 -2.76 11.69 -8.19
C PHE A 157 -3.48 12.73 -9.02
N SER A 158 -4.63 12.33 -9.55
CA SER A 158 -5.60 13.22 -10.18
C SER A 158 -6.92 13.15 -9.44
N SER A 159 -7.65 14.27 -9.40
CA SER A 159 -9.02 14.29 -8.90
C SER A 159 -9.95 13.79 -10.00
N GLN A 160 -10.86 12.91 -9.66
CA GLN A 160 -11.93 12.43 -10.55
C GLN A 160 -13.29 12.62 -9.87
N ALA A 161 -14.38 12.56 -10.63
CA ALA A 161 -15.73 12.75 -10.12
C ALA A 161 -16.10 11.87 -8.90
N GLN A 162 -15.40 10.76 -8.71
CA GLN A 162 -15.66 9.81 -7.59
C GLN A 162 -14.55 9.74 -6.54
N GLY A 163 -13.55 10.59 -6.61
CA GLY A 163 -12.43 10.60 -5.69
C GLY A 163 -11.09 10.86 -6.38
N LYS A 164 -10.01 10.47 -5.74
CA LYS A 164 -8.66 10.59 -6.29
C LYS A 164 -8.27 9.30 -7.00
N SER A 165 -7.68 9.43 -8.16
CA SER A 165 -7.09 8.34 -8.93
C SER A 165 -5.58 8.40 -8.90
N LEU A 166 -4.93 7.23 -8.83
CA LEU A 166 -3.47 7.09 -8.74
C LEU A 166 -2.90 6.70 -10.09
N SER A 167 -1.77 7.29 -10.46
CA SER A 167 -0.92 6.75 -11.51
C SER A 167 0.51 6.54 -10.99
N LEU A 168 1.21 5.55 -11.52
CA LEU A 168 2.61 5.28 -11.22
C LEU A 168 3.43 5.23 -12.50
N GLN A 169 4.39 6.14 -12.64
CA GLN A 169 5.25 6.22 -13.83
C GLN A 169 4.46 6.35 -15.15
N GLY A 170 3.28 7.00 -15.10
CA GLY A 170 2.36 7.14 -16.25
C GLY A 170 1.52 5.89 -16.56
N ILE A 171 1.52 4.89 -15.67
CA ILE A 171 0.63 3.73 -15.73
C ILE A 171 -0.63 4.01 -14.92
N ASP A 172 -1.78 3.66 -15.47
CA ASP A 172 -3.09 3.86 -14.87
C ASP A 172 -3.29 2.94 -13.63
N PRO A 173 -4.19 3.29 -12.70
CA PRO A 173 -4.34 2.59 -11.42
C PRO A 173 -4.79 1.13 -11.57
N GLN A 174 -5.51 0.79 -12.61
CA GLN A 174 -5.94 -0.60 -12.91
C GLN A 174 -4.78 -1.60 -13.08
N TYR A 175 -3.57 -1.10 -13.28
CA TYR A 175 -2.33 -1.89 -13.38
C TYR A 175 -1.54 -1.92 -12.06
N MET A 176 -2.07 -1.29 -11.01
CA MET A 176 -1.49 -1.27 -9.68
C MET A 176 -2.27 -2.16 -8.73
N LEU A 177 -1.58 -3.07 -8.05
CA LEU A 177 -2.22 -3.94 -7.08
C LEU A 177 -2.04 -3.40 -5.67
N PHE A 178 -3.15 -3.16 -4.97
CA PHE A 178 -3.17 -2.80 -3.56
C PHE A 178 -3.47 -4.00 -2.69
N LEU A 179 -2.63 -4.19 -1.66
CA LEU A 179 -2.73 -5.30 -0.72
C LEU A 179 -2.77 -4.76 0.72
N VAL A 180 -3.44 -5.49 1.60
CA VAL A 180 -3.31 -5.37 3.06
C VAL A 180 -2.82 -6.72 3.58
N ASP A 181 -1.64 -6.73 4.22
CA ASP A 181 -0.94 -7.94 4.70
C ASP A 181 -0.79 -9.05 3.65
N GLY A 182 -0.61 -8.64 2.37
CA GLY A 182 -0.47 -9.54 1.24
C GLY A 182 -1.76 -10.05 0.61
N GLU A 183 -2.93 -9.62 1.11
CA GLU A 183 -4.24 -9.96 0.56
C GLU A 183 -4.81 -8.80 -0.27
N ARG A 184 -5.37 -9.13 -1.44
CA ARG A 184 -5.85 -8.15 -2.45
C ARG A 184 -7.06 -7.37 -1.94
N LEU A 185 -7.05 -6.05 -2.18
CA LEU A 185 -8.24 -5.21 -2.12
C LEU A 185 -8.96 -5.26 -3.49
N SER A 186 -10.27 -5.48 -3.46
CA SER A 186 -11.16 -5.52 -4.62
C SER A 186 -12.07 -4.28 -4.66
N GLY A 187 -13.02 -4.25 -5.58
CA GLY A 187 -13.98 -3.16 -5.67
C GLY A 187 -13.50 -2.00 -6.53
N ASP A 188 -13.05 -2.33 -7.72
CA ASP A 188 -12.67 -1.35 -8.74
C ASP A 188 -13.90 -0.59 -9.25
N THR A 189 -13.92 0.71 -9.01
CA THR A 189 -14.83 1.65 -9.64
C THR A 189 -14.02 2.61 -10.52
N TYR A 190 -14.23 2.62 -11.83
CA TYR A 190 -13.46 3.45 -12.79
C TYR A 190 -11.97 3.12 -12.92
N GLY A 191 -11.60 1.85 -12.78
CA GLY A 191 -10.21 1.42 -12.87
C GLY A 191 -9.38 1.66 -11.61
N ASP A 192 -10.00 2.07 -10.49
CA ASP A 192 -9.32 2.36 -9.23
C ASP A 192 -10.10 1.86 -8.01
N ILE A 193 -9.40 1.60 -6.91
CA ILE A 193 -10.03 1.21 -5.64
C ILE A 193 -10.47 2.45 -4.83
N ASP A 194 -11.41 2.26 -3.91
CA ASP A 194 -11.72 3.30 -2.92
C ASP A 194 -10.64 3.34 -1.82
N TYR A 195 -9.70 4.26 -1.93
CA TYR A 195 -8.59 4.41 -0.99
C TYR A 195 -9.02 4.80 0.42
N SER A 196 -10.23 5.33 0.60
CA SER A 196 -10.73 5.70 1.93
C SER A 196 -10.96 4.49 2.85
N ARG A 197 -10.99 3.26 2.30
CA ARG A 197 -11.11 2.02 3.07
C ARG A 197 -9.83 1.62 3.82
N ILE A 198 -8.70 2.27 3.53
CA ILE A 198 -7.42 1.99 4.17
C ILE A 198 -7.33 2.74 5.49
N ASN A 199 -7.31 1.99 6.59
CA ASN A 199 -7.29 2.52 7.95
C ASN A 199 -5.88 2.99 8.33
N MET A 200 -5.63 4.31 8.30
CA MET A 200 -4.33 4.92 8.63
C MET A 200 -3.89 4.69 10.08
N ALA A 201 -4.83 4.46 11.01
CA ALA A 201 -4.51 4.19 12.42
C ALA A 201 -3.91 2.80 12.62
N ASP A 202 -4.06 1.89 11.65
CA ASP A 202 -3.61 0.49 11.72
C ASP A 202 -2.28 0.21 10.99
N ILE A 203 -1.77 1.16 10.23
CA ILE A 203 -0.57 0.97 9.41
C ILE A 203 0.68 0.91 10.30
N GLU A 204 1.53 -0.10 10.08
CA GLU A 204 2.91 -0.18 10.56
C GLU A 204 3.90 0.40 9.54
N ARG A 205 3.76 -0.02 8.27
CA ARG A 205 4.53 0.48 7.12
C ARG A 205 3.82 0.21 5.81
N VAL A 206 4.24 0.89 4.77
CA VAL A 206 3.79 0.64 3.39
C VAL A 206 4.99 0.21 2.56
N GLU A 207 4.86 -0.90 1.85
CA GLU A 207 5.88 -1.41 0.94
C GLU A 207 5.43 -1.22 -0.50
N VAL A 208 6.31 -0.71 -1.35
CA VAL A 208 6.03 -0.47 -2.77
C VAL A 208 7.07 -1.17 -3.62
N VAL A 209 6.61 -2.03 -4.51
CA VAL A 209 7.41 -2.67 -5.56
C VAL A 209 6.97 -2.12 -6.90
N LYS A 210 7.92 -1.63 -7.69
CA LYS A 210 7.65 -1.06 -9.02
C LYS A 210 7.87 -2.09 -10.12
N GLY A 211 7.08 -1.96 -11.18
CA GLY A 211 7.14 -2.82 -12.36
C GLY A 211 6.37 -4.12 -12.20
N ALA A 212 6.41 -4.95 -13.23
CA ALA A 212 5.63 -6.17 -13.28
C ALA A 212 5.99 -7.12 -12.11
N SER A 213 5.01 -7.39 -11.27
CA SER A 213 5.11 -8.28 -10.11
C SER A 213 4.08 -9.41 -10.15
N SER A 214 3.56 -9.68 -11.36
CA SER A 214 2.52 -10.70 -11.57
C SER A 214 2.99 -12.11 -11.22
N THR A 215 4.28 -12.38 -11.28
CA THR A 215 4.86 -13.67 -10.83
C THR A 215 4.53 -13.97 -9.38
N LEU A 216 4.56 -12.97 -8.51
CA LEU A 216 4.24 -13.16 -7.09
C LEU A 216 2.75 -12.92 -6.78
N TYR A 217 2.14 -11.89 -7.36
CA TYR A 217 0.84 -11.38 -6.91
C TYR A 217 -0.29 -11.58 -7.92
N GLY A 218 0.03 -12.04 -9.14
CA GLY A 218 -0.94 -12.39 -10.17
C GLY A 218 -1.41 -11.23 -11.03
N SER A 219 -2.65 -11.33 -11.52
CA SER A 219 -3.28 -10.35 -12.40
C SER A 219 -3.30 -8.94 -11.79
N ASN A 220 -3.20 -7.92 -12.65
CA ASN A 220 -3.24 -6.48 -12.33
C ASN A 220 -1.96 -5.92 -11.69
N ALA A 221 -0.89 -6.70 -11.52
CA ALA A 221 0.40 -6.22 -11.01
C ALA A 221 1.40 -5.91 -12.15
N LEU A 222 0.94 -5.26 -13.24
CA LEU A 222 1.79 -4.89 -14.38
C LEU A 222 2.62 -3.62 -14.11
N GLY A 223 2.07 -2.69 -13.34
CA GLY A 223 2.70 -1.41 -12.98
C GLY A 223 3.43 -1.47 -11.64
N GLY A 224 2.96 -2.29 -10.72
CA GLY A 224 3.55 -2.45 -9.40
C GLY A 224 2.58 -2.95 -8.35
N VAL A 225 3.10 -3.06 -7.12
CA VAL A 225 2.35 -3.50 -5.95
C VAL A 225 2.56 -2.53 -4.80
N VAL A 226 1.49 -2.13 -4.15
CA VAL A 226 1.48 -1.40 -2.88
C VAL A 226 0.92 -2.31 -1.81
N ASN A 227 1.71 -2.66 -0.81
CA ASN A 227 1.31 -3.54 0.28
C ASN A 227 1.33 -2.78 1.61
N ILE A 228 0.19 -2.66 2.23
CA ILE A 228 0.00 -2.05 3.54
C ILE A 228 0.20 -3.13 4.59
N ILE A 229 1.22 -2.98 5.43
CA ILE A 229 1.50 -3.88 6.54
C ILE A 229 0.88 -3.30 7.80
N THR A 230 0.06 -4.08 8.47
CA THR A 230 -0.67 -3.65 9.66
C THR A 230 0.15 -3.82 10.95
N LYS A 231 -0.25 -3.07 11.98
CA LYS A 231 0.40 -3.09 13.29
C LYS A 231 0.27 -4.45 13.97
N ASN A 232 1.34 -4.86 14.63
CA ASN A 232 1.35 -6.04 15.49
C ASN A 232 1.72 -5.63 16.93
N PRO A 233 0.83 -5.77 17.92
CA PRO A 233 1.10 -5.36 19.30
C PRO A 233 2.25 -6.16 19.91
N SER A 234 3.20 -5.45 20.50
CA SER A 234 4.32 -6.06 21.26
C SER A 234 4.22 -5.84 22.78
N LYS A 235 3.46 -4.83 23.20
CA LYS A 235 3.23 -4.49 24.62
C LYS A 235 2.04 -5.26 25.18
N LYS A 236 2.03 -5.43 26.53
CA LYS A 236 0.84 -5.98 27.22
C LYS A 236 -0.41 -5.18 26.96
N PHE A 237 -0.28 -3.86 26.83
CA PHE A 237 -1.35 -2.94 26.49
C PHE A 237 -0.80 -1.65 25.90
N GLY A 238 -1.43 -1.13 24.89
CA GLY A 238 -1.08 0.15 24.27
C GLY A 238 -2.32 0.80 23.68
N ILE A 239 -2.44 2.11 23.82
CA ILE A 239 -3.52 2.93 23.24
C ILE A 239 -2.90 4.09 22.47
N ALA A 240 -3.49 4.43 21.34
CA ALA A 240 -3.23 5.69 20.66
C ALA A 240 -4.55 6.33 20.23
N ALA A 241 -4.65 7.64 20.40
CA ALA A 241 -5.80 8.41 19.94
C ALA A 241 -5.33 9.76 19.39
N SER A 242 -5.96 10.22 18.32
CA SER A 242 -5.68 11.54 17.75
C SER A 242 -6.92 12.17 17.12
N SER A 243 -6.91 13.50 17.06
CA SER A 243 -7.90 14.29 16.33
C SER A 243 -7.18 15.33 15.50
N ARG A 244 -7.65 15.57 14.28
CA ARG A 244 -7.13 16.58 13.34
C ARG A 244 -8.27 17.37 12.73
N PHE A 245 -8.09 18.65 12.61
CA PHE A 245 -9.06 19.62 12.11
C PHE A 245 -8.42 20.48 11.00
N SER A 246 -9.16 20.75 9.95
CA SER A 246 -8.73 21.60 8.85
C SER A 246 -9.90 22.41 8.27
N LYS A 247 -9.63 23.22 7.24
CA LYS A 247 -10.63 24.00 6.49
C LYS A 247 -11.74 23.08 5.95
N TYR A 248 -12.88 23.64 5.63
CA TYR A 248 -14.08 22.94 5.13
C TYR A 248 -14.64 21.89 6.10
N ASN A 249 -14.54 22.20 7.40
CA ASN A 249 -14.98 21.30 8.46
C ASN A 249 -14.40 19.89 8.35
N THR A 250 -13.18 19.80 7.75
CA THR A 250 -12.49 18.51 7.60
C THR A 250 -11.97 18.07 8.97
N GLN A 251 -12.41 16.90 9.40
CA GLN A 251 -12.14 16.30 10.69
C GLN A 251 -11.67 14.86 10.49
N ASN A 252 -10.59 14.47 11.17
CA ASN A 252 -10.11 13.10 11.21
C ASN A 252 -9.91 12.69 12.67
N TYR A 253 -10.54 11.62 13.11
CA TYR A 253 -10.39 11.04 14.43
C TYR A 253 -9.88 9.63 14.29
N GLN A 254 -8.82 9.32 15.01
CA GLN A 254 -8.19 8.00 15.00
C GLN A 254 -8.09 7.45 16.41
N PHE A 255 -8.42 6.20 16.56
CA PHE A 255 -8.24 5.43 17.79
C PHE A 255 -7.63 4.07 17.45
N SER A 256 -6.68 3.63 18.26
CA SER A 256 -6.17 2.25 18.18
C SER A 256 -5.82 1.74 19.57
N ALA A 257 -6.12 0.47 19.82
CA ALA A 257 -5.76 -0.23 21.05
C ALA A 257 -5.20 -1.60 20.70
N GLY A 258 -4.05 -1.92 21.28
CA GLY A 258 -3.39 -3.20 21.06
C GLY A 258 -3.00 -3.87 22.37
N SER A 259 -3.04 -5.19 22.39
CA SER A 259 -2.69 -5.98 23.57
C SER A 259 -2.00 -7.27 23.16
N LYS A 260 -0.95 -7.65 23.91
CA LYS A 260 -0.33 -8.98 23.82
C LYS A 260 -0.34 -9.60 25.22
N LEU A 261 -1.23 -10.59 25.41
CA LEU A 261 -1.42 -11.30 26.68
C LEU A 261 -1.14 -12.79 26.46
N GLY A 262 0.03 -13.25 26.92
CA GLY A 262 0.48 -14.63 26.75
C GLY A 262 0.50 -15.02 25.26
N LYS A 263 -0.33 -15.99 24.88
CA LYS A 263 -0.42 -16.57 23.53
C LYS A 263 -1.35 -15.82 22.57
N VAL A 264 -2.02 -14.76 23.04
CA VAL A 264 -2.97 -13.98 22.23
C VAL A 264 -2.47 -12.56 22.09
N SER A 265 -2.53 -12.03 20.88
CA SER A 265 -2.44 -10.59 20.63
C SER A 265 -3.66 -10.12 19.83
N SER A 266 -4.13 -8.92 20.12
CA SER A 266 -5.27 -8.30 19.44
C SER A 266 -4.95 -6.82 19.21
N GLN A 267 -5.34 -6.32 18.05
CA GLN A 267 -5.22 -4.93 17.63
C GLN A 267 -6.54 -4.47 17.04
N ILE A 268 -7.19 -3.51 17.70
CA ILE A 268 -8.36 -2.83 17.15
C ILE A 268 -8.00 -1.40 16.75
N SER A 269 -8.55 -0.92 15.66
CA SER A 269 -8.40 0.46 15.21
C SER A 269 -9.69 0.99 14.61
N VAL A 270 -9.97 2.27 14.88
CA VAL A 270 -11.14 2.99 14.38
C VAL A 270 -10.69 4.31 13.81
N VAL A 271 -11.16 4.64 12.63
CA VAL A 271 -11.03 5.97 12.02
C VAL A 271 -12.41 6.50 11.70
N TYR A 272 -12.63 7.78 12.01
CA TYR A 272 -13.78 8.55 11.55
C TYR A 272 -13.28 9.79 10.81
N ASP A 273 -13.65 9.88 9.55
CA ASP A 273 -13.34 10.99 8.66
C ASP A 273 -14.61 11.74 8.30
N LYS A 274 -14.52 13.06 8.22
CA LYS A 274 -15.61 13.92 7.79
C LYS A 274 -15.10 15.14 7.06
N THR A 275 -15.81 15.58 6.00
CA THR A 275 -15.61 16.87 5.35
C THR A 275 -16.95 17.41 4.84
N ASP A 276 -17.13 18.74 4.86
CA ASP A 276 -18.29 19.38 4.22
C ASP A 276 -18.05 19.60 2.71
N GLY A 277 -16.86 19.19 2.21
CA GLY A 277 -16.48 19.33 0.82
C GLY A 277 -16.23 20.79 0.41
N TYR A 278 -15.85 20.98 -0.84
CA TYR A 278 -15.60 22.29 -1.45
C TYR A 278 -15.77 22.23 -2.97
N ASP A 279 -15.97 23.40 -3.56
CA ASP A 279 -16.00 23.58 -4.99
C ASP A 279 -14.96 24.62 -5.41
N LEU A 280 -14.19 24.31 -6.45
CA LEU A 280 -13.17 25.19 -7.05
C LEU A 280 -13.62 25.78 -8.38
N LEU A 281 -14.64 25.20 -9.00
CA LEU A 281 -15.12 25.55 -10.33
C LEU A 281 -16.61 25.92 -10.23
N GLU A 282 -16.88 27.21 -10.03
CA GLU A 282 -18.26 27.71 -9.98
C GLU A 282 -19.01 27.43 -11.28
N GLY A 283 -20.22 26.90 -11.17
CA GLY A 283 -21.11 26.61 -12.30
C GLY A 283 -21.09 25.18 -12.82
N ASN A 284 -20.22 24.32 -12.32
CA ASN A 284 -20.24 22.90 -12.65
C ASN A 284 -21.39 22.16 -11.93
N SER A 285 -21.87 21.07 -12.54
CA SER A 285 -22.89 20.19 -11.93
C SER A 285 -22.35 19.40 -10.74
N TYR A 286 -21.04 19.35 -10.53
CA TYR A 286 -20.36 18.59 -9.48
C TYR A 286 -19.44 19.49 -8.67
N ARG A 287 -19.36 19.24 -7.37
CA ARG A 287 -18.33 19.87 -6.53
C ARG A 287 -16.98 19.18 -6.75
N THR A 288 -15.91 19.92 -6.57
CA THR A 288 -14.54 19.34 -6.63
C THR A 288 -14.35 18.25 -5.57
N GLN A 289 -14.93 18.45 -4.38
CA GLN A 289 -15.04 17.46 -3.30
C GLN A 289 -16.45 17.52 -2.73
N GLU A 290 -17.16 16.43 -2.80
CA GLU A 290 -18.50 16.32 -2.18
C GLU A 290 -18.38 16.21 -0.65
N LYS A 291 -19.50 16.45 0.03
CA LYS A 291 -19.59 16.23 1.46
C LYS A 291 -19.56 14.73 1.74
N GLU A 292 -18.66 14.30 2.62
CA GLU A 292 -18.46 12.90 2.96
C GLU A 292 -18.24 12.70 4.46
N ASP A 293 -18.68 11.55 4.94
CA ASP A 293 -18.28 11.00 6.22
C ASP A 293 -18.02 9.49 6.09
N ALA A 294 -17.03 9.00 6.82
CA ALA A 294 -16.65 7.60 6.79
C ALA A 294 -16.25 7.08 8.17
N VAL A 295 -16.67 5.87 8.49
CA VAL A 295 -16.17 5.09 9.64
C VAL A 295 -15.47 3.84 9.11
N ILE A 296 -14.24 3.61 9.57
CA ILE A 296 -13.46 2.42 9.26
C ILE A 296 -13.09 1.75 10.59
N VAL A 297 -13.31 0.45 10.68
CA VAL A 297 -12.98 -0.37 11.86
C VAL A 297 -12.20 -1.59 11.40
N ASN A 298 -11.01 -1.78 11.97
CA ASN A 298 -10.20 -2.98 11.75
C ASN A 298 -9.96 -3.71 13.07
N GLU A 299 -9.94 -5.03 13.00
CA GLU A 299 -9.55 -5.91 14.10
C GLU A 299 -8.63 -7.01 13.58
N HIS A 300 -7.51 -7.22 14.27
CA HIS A 300 -6.55 -8.29 13.99
C HIS A 300 -6.32 -9.07 15.28
N ILE A 301 -6.51 -10.38 15.21
CA ILE A 301 -6.28 -11.32 16.31
C ILE A 301 -5.24 -12.34 15.88
N LYS A 302 -4.22 -12.57 16.74
CA LYS A 302 -3.23 -13.61 16.56
C LYS A 302 -3.23 -14.51 17.79
N TYR A 303 -3.24 -15.81 17.57
CA TYR A 303 -3.21 -16.82 18.61
C TYR A 303 -2.13 -17.85 18.32
N SER A 304 -1.22 -18.04 19.26
CA SER A 304 -0.13 -19.02 19.17
C SER A 304 -0.39 -20.15 20.18
N PRO A 305 -1.20 -21.18 19.85
CA PRO A 305 -1.50 -22.28 20.77
C PRO A 305 -0.25 -23.05 21.18
N THR A 306 0.72 -23.15 20.26
CA THR A 306 2.03 -23.78 20.46
C THR A 306 3.12 -22.89 19.85
N ASP A 307 4.40 -23.18 20.12
CA ASP A 307 5.51 -22.39 19.59
C ASP A 307 5.68 -22.50 18.07
N ASN A 308 5.08 -23.52 17.47
CA ASN A 308 5.17 -23.83 16.06
C ASN A 308 3.85 -23.64 15.27
N LEU A 309 2.80 -23.11 15.90
CA LEU A 309 1.54 -22.81 15.22
C LEU A 309 1.07 -21.39 15.53
N LEU A 310 0.91 -20.60 14.47
CA LEU A 310 0.35 -19.25 14.52
C LEU A 310 -1.00 -19.25 13.77
N LEU A 311 -2.06 -18.85 14.43
CA LEU A 311 -3.38 -18.61 13.86
C LEU A 311 -3.67 -17.12 13.88
N GLU A 312 -4.12 -16.59 12.75
CA GLU A 312 -4.42 -15.17 12.58
C GLU A 312 -5.84 -15.04 12.02
N ALA A 313 -6.58 -14.05 12.52
CA ALA A 313 -7.87 -13.68 11.98
C ALA A 313 -7.91 -12.14 11.86
N ASN A 314 -8.48 -11.66 10.77
CA ASN A 314 -8.66 -10.23 10.52
C ASN A 314 -10.09 -9.93 10.08
N ALA A 315 -10.58 -8.76 10.45
CA ALA A 315 -11.83 -8.21 9.98
C ALA A 315 -11.68 -6.70 9.77
N SER A 316 -12.22 -6.20 8.66
CA SER A 316 -12.28 -4.77 8.34
C SER A 316 -13.70 -4.42 7.91
N PHE A 317 -14.20 -3.31 8.42
CA PHE A 317 -15.49 -2.75 8.02
C PHE A 317 -15.34 -1.29 7.71
N MET A 318 -15.90 -0.84 6.59
CA MET A 318 -16.06 0.57 6.23
C MET A 318 -17.53 0.87 5.92
N ASN A 319 -17.98 2.03 6.37
CA ASN A 319 -19.21 2.65 5.91
C ASN A 319 -18.93 4.12 5.62
N LYS A 320 -19.07 4.52 4.35
CA LYS A 320 -18.89 5.90 3.88
C LYS A 320 -20.18 6.41 3.28
N ASN A 321 -20.62 7.57 3.72
CA ASN A 321 -21.73 8.32 3.14
C ASN A 321 -21.16 9.47 2.31
N ARG A 322 -21.79 9.73 1.17
CA ARG A 322 -21.48 10.84 0.28
C ARG A 322 -22.77 11.50 -0.15
N ASP A 323 -22.90 12.79 0.19
CA ASP A 323 -24.02 13.64 -0.22
C ASP A 323 -23.63 14.28 -1.57
N ASN A 324 -24.26 13.88 -2.67
CA ASN A 324 -24.01 14.44 -4.00
C ASN A 324 -24.78 15.74 -4.20
N THR A 325 -24.12 16.76 -4.71
CA THR A 325 -24.73 18.09 -4.95
C THR A 325 -25.53 18.12 -6.26
N SER A 326 -25.14 17.28 -7.24
CA SER A 326 -25.85 17.21 -8.52
C SER A 326 -27.23 16.60 -8.35
N ALA A 327 -28.26 17.27 -8.90
CA ALA A 327 -29.64 16.77 -8.90
C ALA A 327 -29.83 15.47 -9.70
N ASP A 328 -28.89 15.16 -10.59
CA ASP A 328 -28.92 13.96 -11.43
C ASP A 328 -28.28 12.73 -10.77
N LEU A 329 -27.68 12.88 -9.58
CA LEU A 329 -27.01 11.83 -8.85
C LEU A 329 -27.66 11.61 -7.48
N TYR A 330 -27.91 10.36 -7.16
CA TYR A 330 -28.31 9.99 -5.79
C TYR A 330 -27.15 10.18 -4.79
N ASP A 331 -27.50 10.50 -3.56
CA ASP A 331 -26.58 10.30 -2.44
C ASP A 331 -26.13 8.84 -2.39
N ARG A 332 -24.89 8.61 -1.96
CA ARG A 332 -24.31 7.27 -1.97
C ARG A 332 -23.90 6.81 -0.60
N ARG A 333 -23.97 5.50 -0.42
CA ARG A 333 -23.35 4.80 0.70
C ARG A 333 -22.43 3.72 0.17
N ASN A 334 -21.14 3.83 0.45
CA ASN A 334 -20.19 2.78 0.14
C ASN A 334 -19.97 1.94 1.39
N LYS A 335 -20.05 0.63 1.26
CA LYS A 335 -19.75 -0.32 2.32
C LYS A 335 -18.64 -1.25 1.87
N ASN A 336 -17.78 -1.60 2.79
CA ASN A 336 -16.82 -2.67 2.59
C ASN A 336 -16.81 -3.58 3.81
N PHE A 337 -16.72 -4.86 3.56
CA PHE A 337 -16.50 -5.85 4.58
C PHE A 337 -15.45 -6.85 4.12
N THR A 338 -14.28 -6.83 4.75
CA THR A 338 -13.18 -7.76 4.50
C THR A 338 -13.00 -8.63 5.72
N TYR A 339 -12.79 -9.92 5.55
CA TYR A 339 -12.46 -10.83 6.63
C TYR A 339 -11.59 -11.97 6.12
N GLY A 340 -10.73 -12.47 7.00
CA GLY A 340 -9.81 -13.54 6.62
C GLY A 340 -9.29 -14.32 7.81
N ALA A 341 -8.75 -15.48 7.48
CA ALA A 341 -8.08 -16.37 8.43
C ALA A 341 -6.80 -16.92 7.82
N LYS A 342 -5.74 -17.01 8.62
CA LYS A 342 -4.45 -17.56 8.21
C LYS A 342 -3.88 -18.43 9.31
N GLY A 343 -3.39 -19.61 8.93
CA GLY A 343 -2.69 -20.53 9.79
C GLY A 343 -1.28 -20.78 9.26
N THR A 344 -0.25 -20.50 10.07
CA THR A 344 1.14 -20.79 9.74
C THR A 344 1.68 -21.85 10.67
N TYR A 345 2.13 -22.95 10.11
CA TYR A 345 2.80 -24.03 10.85
C TYR A 345 4.29 -24.01 10.55
N PHE A 346 5.09 -23.72 11.57
CA PHE A 346 6.55 -23.76 11.50
C PHE A 346 7.02 -25.21 11.67
N LEU A 347 7.50 -25.80 10.60
CA LEU A 347 8.11 -27.15 10.62
C LEU A 347 9.39 -27.16 11.45
N ASN A 348 10.13 -26.07 11.39
CA ASN A 348 11.31 -25.77 12.19
C ASN A 348 11.61 -24.25 12.07
N THR A 349 12.73 -23.78 12.60
CA THR A 349 13.14 -22.36 12.57
C THR A 349 13.45 -21.81 11.17
N LYS A 350 13.44 -22.64 10.12
CA LYS A 350 13.77 -22.26 8.74
C LYS A 350 12.64 -22.53 7.74
N ASN A 351 11.70 -23.42 8.08
CA ASN A 351 10.68 -23.92 7.14
C ASN A 351 9.29 -23.74 7.72
N ASP A 352 8.35 -23.30 6.90
CA ASP A 352 6.95 -23.12 7.26
C ASP A 352 5.99 -23.51 6.14
N ILE A 353 4.76 -23.75 6.54
CA ILE A 353 3.60 -23.92 5.64
C ILE A 353 2.51 -22.98 6.13
N THR A 354 1.93 -22.21 5.23
CA THR A 354 0.87 -21.26 5.49
C THR A 354 -0.35 -21.58 4.64
N LEU A 355 -1.51 -21.67 5.28
CA LEU A 355 -2.82 -21.71 4.64
C LEU A 355 -3.56 -20.41 4.97
N SER A 356 -4.05 -19.70 3.98
CA SER A 356 -4.86 -18.49 4.17
C SER A 356 -6.13 -18.53 3.33
N TRP A 357 -7.15 -17.85 3.85
CA TRP A 357 -8.37 -17.54 3.15
C TRP A 357 -8.78 -16.10 3.46
N ASN A 358 -9.17 -15.35 2.44
CA ASN A 358 -9.62 -13.97 2.55
C ASN A 358 -10.84 -13.74 1.67
N SER A 359 -11.80 -12.98 2.18
CA SER A 359 -12.98 -12.55 1.47
C SER A 359 -13.13 -11.05 1.60
N ASP A 360 -13.29 -10.37 0.49
CA ASP A 360 -13.43 -8.91 0.40
C ASP A 360 -14.67 -8.56 -0.42
N ASN A 361 -15.63 -7.92 0.23
CA ASN A 361 -16.88 -7.47 -0.40
C ASN A 361 -16.96 -5.94 -0.36
N TYR A 362 -17.12 -5.33 -1.53
CA TYR A 362 -17.29 -3.88 -1.69
C TYR A 362 -18.60 -3.57 -2.40
N GLU A 363 -19.46 -2.77 -1.74
CA GLU A 363 -20.82 -2.45 -2.19
C GLU A 363 -21.02 -0.93 -2.26
N ILE A 364 -21.65 -0.48 -3.36
CA ILE A 364 -22.14 0.89 -3.51
C ILE A 364 -23.68 0.86 -3.57
N LEU A 365 -24.29 1.67 -2.70
CA LEU A 365 -25.73 1.83 -2.59
C LEU A 365 -26.13 3.26 -2.96
N ASP A 366 -27.12 3.40 -3.81
CA ASP A 366 -27.80 4.66 -4.03
C ASP A 366 -28.89 4.86 -2.99
N LYS A 367 -28.95 6.04 -2.43
CA LYS A 367 -29.99 6.46 -1.50
C LYS A 367 -31.14 7.10 -2.27
N VAL A 368 -32.09 6.29 -2.67
CA VAL A 368 -33.27 6.73 -3.46
C VAL A 368 -34.23 7.57 -2.61
N THR A 369 -34.43 7.16 -1.35
CA THR A 369 -35.13 7.92 -0.30
C THR A 369 -34.35 7.83 1.00
N PRO A 370 -34.67 8.61 2.05
CA PRO A 370 -34.00 8.50 3.35
C PRO A 370 -33.93 7.09 3.92
N ASP A 371 -34.91 6.25 3.62
CA ASP A 371 -35.06 4.90 4.14
C ASP A 371 -34.81 3.79 3.10
N GLU A 372 -34.62 4.13 1.82
CA GLU A 372 -34.46 3.16 0.72
C GLU A 372 -33.07 3.27 0.11
N LEU A 373 -32.33 2.15 0.16
CA LEU A 373 -31.00 1.97 -0.41
C LEU A 373 -31.04 0.88 -1.47
N ASN A 374 -30.68 1.23 -2.70
CA ASN A 374 -30.56 0.27 -3.80
C ASN A 374 -29.11 -0.04 -4.09
N SER A 375 -28.74 -1.32 -4.03
CA SER A 375 -27.40 -1.77 -4.41
C SER A 375 -27.23 -1.58 -5.93
N VAL A 376 -26.22 -0.80 -6.30
CA VAL A 376 -25.90 -0.47 -7.70
C VAL A 376 -24.57 -1.02 -8.15
N TYR A 377 -23.77 -1.49 -7.19
CA TYR A 377 -22.49 -2.15 -7.41
C TYR A 377 -22.18 -3.06 -6.23
N ASP A 378 -21.89 -4.32 -6.49
CA ASP A 378 -21.49 -5.32 -5.50
C ASP A 378 -20.38 -6.18 -6.12
N ASN A 379 -19.19 -6.11 -5.53
CA ASN A 379 -18.01 -6.87 -5.96
C ASN A 379 -17.47 -7.69 -4.80
N LEU A 380 -17.56 -9.01 -4.95
CA LEU A 380 -17.07 -9.98 -3.99
C LEU A 380 -15.83 -10.69 -4.54
N ASN A 381 -14.72 -10.61 -3.83
CA ASN A 381 -13.50 -11.33 -4.15
C ASN A 381 -13.16 -12.35 -3.03
N ASN A 382 -12.91 -13.59 -3.40
CA ASN A 382 -12.48 -14.65 -2.50
C ASN A 382 -11.14 -15.20 -2.94
N THR A 383 -10.17 -15.26 -2.02
CA THR A 383 -8.85 -15.84 -2.26
C THR A 383 -8.55 -16.93 -1.23
N ALA A 384 -8.16 -18.11 -1.68
CA ALA A 384 -7.61 -19.16 -0.83
C ALA A 384 -6.20 -19.48 -1.30
N ARG A 385 -5.24 -19.61 -0.38
CA ARG A 385 -3.82 -19.82 -0.71
C ARG A 385 -3.18 -20.82 0.22
N LEU A 386 -2.43 -21.76 -0.36
CA LEU A 386 -1.51 -22.64 0.35
C LEU A 386 -0.09 -22.33 -0.11
N MET A 387 0.82 -22.06 0.81
CA MET A 387 2.20 -21.70 0.52
C MET A 387 3.15 -22.41 1.49
N GLY A 388 4.30 -22.85 0.98
CA GLY A 388 5.38 -23.41 1.79
C GLY A 388 6.70 -22.73 1.48
N ASN A 389 7.48 -22.44 2.51
CA ASN A 389 8.83 -21.93 2.46
C ASN A 389 9.79 -22.99 2.96
N PHE A 390 10.73 -23.41 2.12
CA PHE A 390 11.66 -24.50 2.41
C PHE A 390 13.11 -24.06 2.17
N ASN A 391 13.88 -23.94 3.23
CA ASN A 391 15.31 -23.74 3.13
C ASN A 391 15.98 -25.08 2.73
N LEU A 392 16.30 -25.22 1.48
CA LEU A 392 16.98 -26.42 0.94
C LEU A 392 18.44 -26.46 1.38
N ALA A 393 19.05 -25.27 1.58
CA ALA A 393 20.37 -25.05 2.15
C ALA A 393 20.40 -23.64 2.74
N ASP A 394 21.43 -23.29 3.52
CA ASP A 394 21.56 -21.94 4.13
C ASP A 394 21.64 -20.79 3.10
N TRP A 395 21.94 -21.13 1.85
CA TRP A 395 22.05 -20.21 0.71
C TRP A 395 20.88 -20.33 -0.28
N ASN A 396 19.90 -21.20 -0.02
CA ASN A 396 18.82 -21.49 -0.96
C ASN A 396 17.48 -21.65 -0.25
N LEU A 397 16.53 -20.78 -0.58
CA LEU A 397 15.16 -20.81 -0.10
C LEU A 397 14.20 -21.03 -1.27
N LEU A 398 13.48 -22.12 -1.25
CA LEU A 398 12.39 -22.45 -2.17
C LEU A 398 11.04 -22.04 -1.57
N THR A 399 10.29 -21.21 -2.28
CA THR A 399 8.86 -20.91 -1.99
C THR A 399 8.00 -21.53 -3.08
N ILE A 400 7.03 -22.34 -2.68
CA ILE A 400 6.04 -22.92 -3.59
C ILE A 400 4.64 -22.68 -3.07
N GLY A 401 3.67 -22.58 -3.95
CA GLY A 401 2.29 -22.43 -3.50
C GLY A 401 1.25 -22.60 -4.60
N SER A 402 0.02 -22.73 -4.13
CA SER A 402 -1.19 -22.71 -4.96
C SER A 402 -2.15 -21.67 -4.45
N GLU A 403 -2.93 -21.10 -5.37
CA GLU A 403 -3.92 -20.06 -5.05
C GLU A 403 -5.16 -20.27 -5.91
N TYR A 404 -6.30 -20.09 -5.28
CA TYR A 404 -7.61 -19.99 -5.92
C TYR A 404 -8.11 -18.57 -5.71
N ASN A 405 -8.50 -17.91 -6.78
CA ASN A 405 -9.10 -16.58 -6.75
C ASN A 405 -10.41 -16.58 -7.52
N SER A 406 -11.46 -16.01 -6.93
CA SER A 406 -12.78 -15.88 -7.56
C SER A 406 -13.33 -14.50 -7.30
N GLU A 407 -13.63 -13.80 -8.37
CA GLU A 407 -14.28 -12.49 -8.37
C GLU A 407 -15.68 -12.63 -8.90
N ASN A 408 -16.66 -12.06 -8.19
CA ASN A 408 -18.07 -11.96 -8.62
C ASN A 408 -18.48 -10.50 -8.63
N LEU A 409 -19.12 -10.05 -9.72
CA LEU A 409 -19.53 -8.67 -9.91
C LEU A 409 -20.99 -8.59 -10.37
N THR A 410 -21.75 -7.78 -9.62
CA THR A 410 -23.06 -7.25 -10.04
C THR A 410 -22.99 -5.73 -10.02
N ALA A 411 -23.29 -5.08 -11.15
CA ALA A 411 -23.24 -3.63 -11.27
C ALA A 411 -24.42 -3.14 -12.13
N SER A 412 -25.57 -2.92 -11.49
CA SER A 412 -26.83 -2.60 -12.17
C SER A 412 -26.78 -1.30 -12.96
N ARG A 413 -25.99 -0.29 -12.51
CA ARG A 413 -25.76 0.94 -13.30
C ARG A 413 -25.00 0.71 -14.61
N ASN A 414 -24.23 -0.36 -14.66
CA ASN A 414 -23.42 -0.75 -15.80
C ASN A 414 -24.05 -1.91 -16.58
N GLU A 415 -25.30 -2.28 -16.27
CA GLU A 415 -26.01 -3.41 -16.87
C GLU A 415 -25.29 -4.76 -16.70
N ILE A 416 -24.49 -4.91 -15.65
CA ILE A 416 -23.77 -6.15 -15.33
C ILE A 416 -24.57 -6.95 -14.31
N GLU A 417 -24.99 -8.14 -14.67
CA GLU A 417 -25.69 -9.09 -13.80
C GLU A 417 -24.82 -10.32 -13.55
N ASP A 418 -24.44 -10.56 -12.29
CA ASP A 418 -23.81 -11.78 -11.77
C ASP A 418 -22.73 -12.39 -12.69
N LYS A 419 -21.67 -11.63 -12.94
CA LYS A 419 -20.50 -12.10 -13.71
C LYS A 419 -19.42 -12.60 -12.79
N THR A 420 -18.82 -13.73 -13.14
CA THR A 420 -17.75 -14.37 -12.34
C THR A 420 -16.50 -14.56 -13.18
N ASN A 421 -15.35 -14.27 -12.58
CA ASN A 421 -14.03 -14.61 -13.10
C ASN A 421 -13.30 -15.50 -12.09
N THR A 422 -12.66 -16.58 -12.53
CA THR A 422 -11.98 -17.54 -11.66
C THR A 422 -10.59 -17.87 -12.17
N ASP A 423 -9.60 -17.80 -11.27
CA ASP A 423 -8.21 -18.19 -11.52
C ASP A 423 -7.78 -19.34 -10.60
N TYR A 424 -7.15 -20.36 -11.19
CA TYR A 424 -6.40 -21.40 -10.49
C TYR A 424 -4.92 -21.18 -10.75
N ILE A 425 -4.12 -21.13 -9.69
CA ILE A 425 -2.77 -20.64 -9.78
C ILE A 425 -1.82 -21.58 -9.06
N LEU A 426 -0.66 -21.83 -9.71
CA LEU A 426 0.52 -22.46 -9.12
C LEU A 426 1.71 -21.53 -9.28
N PHE A 427 2.55 -21.42 -8.26
CA PHE A 427 3.77 -20.64 -8.34
C PHE A 427 4.93 -21.31 -7.60
N ALA A 428 6.13 -21.04 -8.11
CA ALA A 428 7.37 -21.43 -7.48
C ALA A 428 8.40 -20.30 -7.63
N GLN A 429 9.16 -20.06 -6.59
CA GLN A 429 10.25 -19.09 -6.56
C GLN A 429 11.43 -19.69 -5.81
N GLU A 430 12.60 -19.50 -6.34
CA GLU A 430 13.85 -19.86 -5.71
C GLU A 430 14.69 -18.61 -5.45
N ASP A 431 15.18 -18.49 -4.23
CA ASP A 431 16.00 -17.41 -3.74
C ASP A 431 17.36 -17.98 -3.36
N ILE A 432 18.38 -17.58 -4.12
CA ILE A 432 19.73 -18.13 -4.06
C ILE A 432 20.70 -17.02 -3.62
N GLN A 433 21.37 -17.24 -2.50
CA GLN A 433 22.39 -16.34 -1.96
C GLN A 433 23.77 -16.94 -2.14
N LEU A 434 24.55 -16.44 -3.08
CA LEU A 434 25.90 -16.91 -3.36
C LEU A 434 26.94 -16.04 -2.61
N GLY A 435 27.28 -16.49 -1.42
CA GLY A 435 28.12 -15.74 -0.48
C GLY A 435 27.42 -14.44 -0.01
N GLU A 436 28.22 -13.42 0.29
CA GLU A 436 27.69 -12.13 0.77
C GLU A 436 27.39 -11.13 -0.36
N LYS A 437 27.75 -11.45 -1.58
CA LYS A 437 27.79 -10.49 -2.70
C LYS A 437 26.70 -10.66 -3.74
N LEU A 438 26.25 -11.88 -3.98
CA LEU A 438 25.34 -12.17 -5.09
C LEU A 438 24.07 -12.84 -4.58
N ASP A 439 22.95 -12.15 -4.76
CA ASP A 439 21.61 -12.67 -4.51
C ASP A 439 20.86 -12.78 -5.83
N ILE A 440 20.24 -13.92 -6.10
CA ILE A 440 19.47 -14.21 -7.32
C ILE A 440 18.09 -14.73 -6.91
N ILE A 441 17.05 -14.21 -7.53
CA ILE A 441 15.67 -14.72 -7.40
C ILE A 441 15.19 -15.12 -8.78
N GLY A 442 14.78 -16.38 -8.93
CA GLY A 442 14.10 -16.91 -10.12
C GLY A 442 12.72 -17.40 -9.73
N GLY A 443 11.70 -17.09 -10.51
CA GLY A 443 10.34 -17.52 -10.21
C GLY A 443 9.49 -17.70 -11.46
N VAL A 444 8.44 -18.49 -11.31
CA VAL A 444 7.41 -18.67 -12.34
C VAL A 444 6.05 -18.85 -11.67
N ARG A 445 5.02 -18.26 -12.26
CA ARG A 445 3.62 -18.45 -11.91
C ARG A 445 2.86 -18.95 -13.13
N ALA A 446 2.10 -20.00 -12.96
CA ALA A 446 1.15 -20.54 -13.92
C ALA A 446 -0.27 -20.12 -13.47
N ILE A 447 -0.99 -19.44 -14.33
CA ILE A 447 -2.34 -18.95 -14.10
C ILE A 447 -3.25 -19.65 -15.09
N SER A 448 -4.19 -20.44 -14.62
CA SER A 448 -5.27 -21.02 -15.42
C SER A 448 -6.55 -20.25 -15.15
N ASN A 449 -6.86 -19.33 -16.06
CA ASN A 449 -8.09 -18.56 -16.01
C ASN A 449 -9.25 -19.37 -16.65
N SER A 450 -10.46 -19.22 -16.10
CA SER A 450 -11.64 -19.96 -16.56
C SER A 450 -12.01 -19.68 -18.01
N GLU A 451 -11.62 -18.53 -18.57
CA GLU A 451 -11.95 -18.08 -19.92
C GLU A 451 -10.75 -18.05 -20.85
N TYR A 452 -9.61 -17.53 -20.37
CA TYR A 452 -8.40 -17.28 -21.18
C TYR A 452 -7.36 -18.40 -21.13
N GLY A 453 -7.66 -19.49 -20.40
CA GLY A 453 -6.79 -20.66 -20.33
C GLY A 453 -5.51 -20.44 -19.52
N LEU A 454 -4.45 -21.14 -19.90
CA LEU A 454 -3.19 -21.20 -19.16
C LEU A 454 -2.18 -20.17 -19.66
N HIS A 455 -1.64 -19.38 -18.72
CA HIS A 455 -0.59 -18.41 -18.96
C HIS A 455 0.54 -18.53 -17.94
N PHE A 456 1.78 -18.17 -18.33
CA PHE A 456 2.95 -18.21 -17.48
C PHE A 456 3.58 -16.81 -17.35
N THR A 457 3.97 -16.43 -16.12
CA THR A 457 4.68 -15.19 -15.84
C THR A 457 6.01 -15.49 -15.15
N PRO A 458 7.13 -15.55 -15.89
CA PRO A 458 8.45 -15.73 -15.32
C PRO A 458 9.00 -14.44 -14.72
N GLN A 459 9.95 -14.59 -13.78
CA GLN A 459 10.73 -13.51 -13.17
C GLN A 459 12.17 -13.97 -12.94
N LEU A 460 13.11 -13.06 -13.17
CA LEU A 460 14.52 -13.21 -12.81
C LEU A 460 15.02 -11.87 -12.26
N SER A 461 15.53 -11.88 -11.05
CA SER A 461 16.12 -10.72 -10.40
C SER A 461 17.48 -11.09 -9.83
N ALA A 462 18.47 -10.22 -10.01
CA ALA A 462 19.79 -10.41 -9.45
C ALA A 462 20.29 -9.12 -8.78
N MET A 463 21.01 -9.26 -7.68
CA MET A 463 21.67 -8.17 -6.99
C MET A 463 23.13 -8.54 -6.72
N TYR A 464 24.03 -7.64 -7.13
CA TYR A 464 25.47 -7.78 -6.85
C TYR A 464 25.95 -6.64 -5.96
N LYS A 465 26.57 -6.98 -4.83
CA LYS A 465 27.09 -6.05 -3.83
C LYS A 465 28.60 -5.96 -3.92
N ILE A 466 29.10 -4.75 -4.00
CA ILE A 466 30.53 -4.47 -3.95
C ILE A 466 30.78 -3.19 -3.16
N TRP A 467 31.53 -3.29 -2.05
CA TRP A 467 31.78 -2.21 -1.10
C TRP A 467 30.46 -1.56 -0.59
N HIS A 468 30.21 -0.33 -1.01
CA HIS A 468 29.02 0.45 -0.65
C HIS A 468 27.96 0.49 -1.77
N PHE A 469 28.20 -0.23 -2.85
CA PHE A 469 27.30 -0.27 -4.01
C PHE A 469 26.49 -1.57 -4.04
N ALA A 470 25.23 -1.45 -4.42
CA ALA A 470 24.37 -2.56 -4.82
C ALA A 470 23.86 -2.30 -6.23
N PHE A 471 24.14 -3.21 -7.15
CA PHE A 471 23.63 -3.20 -8.53
C PHE A 471 22.53 -4.24 -8.63
N ARG A 472 21.37 -3.84 -9.16
CA ARG A 472 20.23 -4.75 -9.34
C ARG A 472 19.83 -4.77 -10.80
N GLY A 473 19.51 -5.96 -11.30
CA GLY A 473 18.86 -6.18 -12.59
C GLY A 473 17.63 -7.02 -12.39
N ASN A 474 16.53 -6.62 -13.02
CA ASN A 474 15.27 -7.35 -12.95
C ASN A 474 14.67 -7.52 -14.35
N TYR A 475 14.17 -8.71 -14.63
CA TYR A 475 13.28 -9.04 -15.74
C TYR A 475 12.06 -9.73 -15.17
N SER A 476 10.86 -9.28 -15.54
CA SER A 476 9.62 -9.92 -15.13
C SER A 476 8.54 -9.75 -16.19
N GLU A 477 7.70 -10.76 -16.34
CA GLU A 477 6.52 -10.68 -17.18
C GLU A 477 5.27 -10.45 -16.34
N GLY A 478 4.38 -9.64 -16.86
CA GLY A 478 3.08 -9.33 -16.27
C GLY A 478 1.94 -9.90 -17.11
N TYR A 479 0.81 -10.16 -16.47
CA TYR A 479 -0.40 -10.65 -17.08
C TYR A 479 -1.61 -10.02 -16.43
N LYS A 480 -2.59 -9.57 -17.24
CA LYS A 480 -3.88 -9.05 -16.77
C LYS A 480 -4.98 -9.57 -17.69
N THR A 481 -5.95 -10.25 -17.13
CA THR A 481 -7.20 -10.57 -17.83
C THR A 481 -8.06 -9.31 -17.95
N PRO A 482 -8.86 -9.17 -19.01
CA PRO A 482 -9.89 -8.16 -19.05
C PRO A 482 -10.76 -8.23 -17.79
N SER A 483 -11.03 -7.09 -17.18
CA SER A 483 -11.91 -7.03 -16.02
C SER A 483 -13.36 -7.30 -16.44
N LEU A 484 -14.20 -7.72 -15.49
CA LEU A 484 -15.62 -7.95 -15.75
C LEU A 484 -16.33 -6.68 -16.26
N LYS A 485 -15.84 -5.49 -15.86
CA LYS A 485 -16.34 -4.21 -16.38
C LYS A 485 -15.90 -3.97 -17.81
N GLU A 486 -14.63 -4.11 -18.13
CA GLU A 486 -14.12 -3.91 -19.50
C GLU A 486 -14.83 -4.82 -20.51
N LYS A 487 -15.31 -5.98 -20.07
CA LYS A 487 -16.04 -6.92 -20.92
C LYS A 487 -17.54 -6.67 -21.06
N TYR A 488 -18.21 -6.33 -19.95
CA TYR A 488 -19.67 -6.46 -19.89
C TYR A 488 -20.41 -5.17 -19.58
N MET A 489 -19.71 -4.04 -19.28
CA MET A 489 -20.40 -2.81 -18.92
C MET A 489 -21.14 -2.16 -20.08
N SER A 490 -22.24 -1.48 -19.75
CA SER A 490 -22.90 -0.47 -20.57
C SER A 490 -23.11 0.76 -19.69
N PHE A 491 -22.29 1.79 -19.90
CA PHE A 491 -22.31 3.00 -19.08
C PHE A 491 -22.73 4.20 -19.93
N ARG A 492 -23.82 4.85 -19.53
CA ARG A 492 -24.25 6.09 -20.16
C ARG A 492 -23.33 7.24 -19.77
N ILE A 493 -22.68 7.84 -20.77
CA ILE A 493 -21.84 9.03 -20.60
C ILE A 493 -22.78 10.24 -20.40
N PRO A 494 -22.68 10.95 -19.26
CA PRO A 494 -23.49 12.14 -19.01
C PRO A 494 -22.93 13.33 -19.80
N ALA A 495 -23.41 13.50 -21.02
CA ALA A 495 -23.04 14.63 -21.89
C ALA A 495 -24.29 15.20 -22.58
N PRO A 496 -24.31 16.52 -22.89
CA PRO A 496 -25.36 17.11 -23.72
C PRO A 496 -25.33 16.51 -25.12
N GLY A 497 -26.50 16.30 -25.70
CA GLY A 497 -26.62 15.83 -27.09
C GLY A 497 -27.26 14.44 -27.22
N PRO A 498 -26.93 13.67 -28.28
CA PRO A 498 -27.45 12.31 -28.44
C PRO A 498 -26.97 11.41 -27.29
N PRO A 499 -27.74 10.37 -26.92
CA PRO A 499 -27.29 9.42 -25.89
C PRO A 499 -25.97 8.76 -26.27
N MET A 500 -24.98 8.87 -25.41
CA MET A 500 -23.66 8.26 -25.58
C MET A 500 -23.42 7.20 -24.52
N PHE A 501 -22.85 6.07 -24.93
CA PHE A 501 -22.53 4.97 -24.04
C PHE A 501 -21.08 4.54 -24.22
N LEU A 502 -20.43 4.17 -23.10
CA LEU A 502 -19.22 3.38 -23.09
C LEU A 502 -19.62 1.94 -22.82
N VAL A 503 -19.36 1.05 -23.78
CA VAL A 503 -19.75 -0.34 -23.70
C VAL A 503 -18.54 -1.26 -23.58
N GLY A 504 -18.69 -2.34 -22.84
CA GLY A 504 -17.71 -3.41 -22.77
C GLY A 504 -17.58 -4.14 -24.11
N TYR A 505 -16.49 -4.88 -24.27
CA TYR A 505 -16.29 -5.71 -25.44
C TYR A 505 -15.85 -7.13 -25.03
N ASP A 506 -16.67 -8.11 -25.33
CA ASP A 506 -16.44 -9.51 -24.93
C ASP A 506 -15.26 -10.18 -25.69
N GLY A 507 -14.86 -9.61 -26.83
CA GLY A 507 -13.71 -10.06 -27.62
C GLY A 507 -12.35 -9.53 -27.15
N LEU A 508 -12.25 -8.93 -25.98
CA LEU A 508 -10.98 -8.45 -25.45
C LEU A 508 -10.02 -9.60 -25.14
N GLU A 509 -8.76 -9.41 -25.52
CA GLU A 509 -7.66 -10.32 -25.21
C GLU A 509 -6.92 -9.88 -23.93
N PRO A 510 -6.33 -10.82 -23.19
CA PRO A 510 -5.49 -10.49 -22.04
C PRO A 510 -4.31 -9.61 -22.39
N GLU A 511 -3.96 -8.74 -21.46
CA GLU A 511 -2.78 -7.89 -21.55
C GLU A 511 -1.55 -8.62 -21.01
N THR A 512 -0.43 -8.42 -21.66
CA THR A 512 0.87 -8.94 -21.20
C THR A 512 1.88 -7.81 -21.14
N SER A 513 2.85 -7.91 -20.22
CA SER A 513 3.93 -6.95 -20.15
C SER A 513 5.27 -7.61 -19.97
N LYS A 514 6.32 -6.96 -20.53
CA LYS A 514 7.73 -7.33 -20.33
C LYS A 514 8.43 -6.14 -19.68
N TYR A 515 8.68 -6.28 -18.38
CA TYR A 515 9.35 -5.27 -17.59
C TYR A 515 10.83 -5.62 -17.40
N THR A 516 11.68 -4.64 -17.62
CA THR A 516 13.11 -4.72 -17.35
C THR A 516 13.56 -3.49 -16.60
N SER A 517 14.35 -3.67 -15.54
CA SER A 517 14.96 -2.55 -14.84
C SER A 517 16.41 -2.84 -14.44
N LEU A 518 17.21 -1.77 -14.40
CA LEU A 518 18.57 -1.77 -13.90
C LEU A 518 18.67 -0.66 -12.86
N SER A 519 19.26 -0.94 -11.70
CA SER A 519 19.49 0.07 -10.69
C SER A 519 20.90 -0.03 -10.07
N ALA A 520 21.42 1.12 -9.70
CA ALA A 520 22.64 1.26 -8.93
C ALA A 520 22.31 2.05 -7.66
N GLU A 521 22.67 1.51 -6.52
CA GLU A 521 22.48 2.12 -5.20
C GLU A 521 23.83 2.24 -4.50
N TYR A 522 24.13 3.44 -4.01
CA TYR A 522 25.26 3.70 -3.12
C TYR A 522 24.74 3.99 -1.73
N THR A 523 25.24 3.26 -0.72
CA THR A 523 24.85 3.49 0.66
C THR A 523 26.08 3.50 1.56
N ARG A 524 26.23 4.60 2.29
CA ARG A 524 27.27 4.77 3.30
C ARG A 524 26.74 5.68 4.40
N GLN A 525 27.17 5.49 5.64
CA GLN A 525 26.81 6.23 6.86
C GLN A 525 26.04 7.53 6.63
N GLY A 526 24.69 7.47 6.71
CA GLY A 526 23.80 8.63 6.60
C GLY A 526 23.49 9.11 5.18
N VAL A 527 23.99 8.45 4.13
CA VAL A 527 23.70 8.76 2.72
C VAL A 527 23.25 7.50 1.98
N SER A 528 22.14 7.57 1.28
CA SER A 528 21.74 6.60 0.24
C SER A 528 21.38 7.36 -1.02
N PHE A 529 21.98 6.96 -2.13
CA PHE A 529 21.71 7.49 -3.45
C PHE A 529 21.43 6.32 -4.38
N SER A 530 20.32 6.38 -5.12
CA SER A 530 20.00 5.36 -6.11
C SER A 530 19.53 5.97 -7.42
N VAL A 531 19.92 5.31 -8.51
CA VAL A 531 19.41 5.57 -9.86
C VAL A 531 18.86 4.26 -10.39
N SER A 532 17.65 4.30 -10.92
CA SER A 532 16.97 3.15 -11.52
C SER A 532 16.42 3.54 -12.89
N ALA A 533 16.82 2.82 -13.92
CA ALA A 533 16.25 2.93 -15.25
C ALA A 533 15.32 1.73 -15.50
N TYR A 534 14.18 1.97 -16.14
CA TYR A 534 13.19 0.93 -16.41
C TYR A 534 12.61 1.05 -17.81
N ARG A 535 12.13 -0.09 -18.30
CA ARG A 535 11.36 -0.23 -19.53
C ARG A 535 10.27 -1.27 -19.30
N ASN A 536 9.02 -0.90 -19.62
CA ASN A 536 7.87 -1.79 -19.60
C ASN A 536 7.20 -1.78 -20.97
N ASN A 537 7.15 -2.92 -21.64
CA ASN A 537 6.48 -3.08 -22.92
C ASN A 537 5.19 -3.85 -22.71
N ILE A 538 4.06 -3.19 -22.90
CA ILE A 538 2.72 -3.76 -22.67
C ILE A 538 2.12 -4.06 -24.04
N SER A 539 1.73 -5.31 -24.25
CA SER A 539 1.01 -5.76 -25.45
C SER A 539 -0.47 -5.97 -25.12
N ASN A 540 -1.33 -5.69 -26.07
CA ASN A 540 -2.79 -5.77 -25.94
C ASN A 540 -3.34 -4.92 -24.80
N MET A 541 -2.76 -3.75 -24.55
CA MET A 541 -3.22 -2.84 -23.50
C MET A 541 -4.70 -2.50 -23.71
N ILE A 542 -5.54 -2.71 -22.71
CA ILE A 542 -6.98 -2.42 -22.77
C ILE A 542 -7.21 -0.97 -22.38
N SER A 543 -7.89 -0.22 -23.24
CA SER A 543 -8.31 1.15 -22.96
C SER A 543 -9.60 1.49 -23.68
N GLU A 544 -10.24 2.56 -23.22
CA GLU A 544 -11.40 3.14 -23.90
C GLU A 544 -10.98 3.68 -25.27
N ASN A 545 -11.75 3.33 -26.30
CA ASN A 545 -11.57 3.91 -27.63
C ASN A 545 -12.56 5.05 -27.84
N LEU A 546 -12.12 6.27 -27.58
CA LEU A 546 -12.93 7.47 -27.78
C LEU A 546 -12.76 8.09 -29.18
N ASP A 547 -11.84 7.58 -29.98
CA ASP A 547 -11.59 8.06 -31.35
C ASP A 547 -12.55 7.40 -32.38
N GLU A 548 -13.07 6.22 -32.06
CA GLU A 548 -13.96 5.46 -32.92
C GLU A 548 -15.27 5.15 -32.20
N TYR A 549 -16.40 5.39 -32.85
CA TYR A 549 -17.72 5.13 -32.30
C TYR A 549 -18.61 4.45 -33.30
N THR A 550 -19.62 3.75 -32.79
CA THR A 550 -20.69 3.15 -33.60
C THR A 550 -21.99 3.93 -33.39
N VAL A 551 -22.68 4.27 -34.46
CA VAL A 551 -24.02 4.90 -34.39
C VAL A 551 -25.08 3.82 -34.51
N LYS A 552 -25.84 3.63 -33.45
CA LYS A 552 -26.97 2.69 -33.38
C LYS A 552 -28.28 3.34 -33.85
N PRO A 553 -29.32 2.55 -34.15
CA PRO A 553 -30.65 3.08 -34.43
C PRO A 553 -31.14 4.02 -33.32
N GLY A 554 -31.73 5.15 -33.71
CA GLY A 554 -32.15 6.20 -32.77
C GLY A 554 -31.09 7.26 -32.48
N GLY A 555 -29.95 7.23 -33.18
CA GLY A 555 -28.85 8.20 -32.98
C GLY A 555 -28.02 7.98 -31.74
N ILE A 556 -28.06 6.79 -31.15
CA ILE A 556 -27.26 6.42 -30.01
C ILE A 556 -25.78 6.23 -30.43
N ILE A 557 -24.87 6.85 -29.73
CA ILE A 557 -23.43 6.74 -29.97
C ILE A 557 -22.84 5.76 -28.95
N GLU A 558 -22.13 4.74 -29.42
CA GLU A 558 -21.43 3.77 -28.58
C GLU A 558 -19.94 3.83 -28.81
N TYR A 559 -19.18 4.06 -27.73
CA TYR A 559 -17.74 3.86 -27.63
C TYR A 559 -17.49 2.52 -26.96
N ALA A 560 -16.43 1.80 -27.37
CA ALA A 560 -16.13 0.49 -26.81
C ALA A 560 -14.70 0.41 -26.29
N TYR A 561 -14.45 -0.49 -25.35
CA TYR A 561 -13.09 -0.89 -25.00
C TYR A 561 -12.43 -1.63 -26.16
N ARG A 562 -11.14 -1.45 -26.32
CA ARG A 562 -10.33 -2.22 -27.29
C ARG A 562 -8.94 -2.55 -26.73
N ASN A 563 -8.27 -3.51 -27.36
CA ASN A 563 -6.86 -3.76 -27.15
C ASN A 563 -6.04 -2.84 -28.08
N TYR A 564 -5.05 -2.14 -27.50
CA TYR A 564 -4.00 -1.41 -28.20
C TYR A 564 -2.78 -2.30 -28.37
N ASP A 565 -2.15 -2.31 -29.55
CA ASP A 565 -1.15 -3.32 -29.89
C ASP A 565 0.07 -3.30 -28.96
N ASN A 566 0.79 -2.20 -28.89
CA ASN A 566 2.03 -2.14 -28.07
C ASN A 566 2.23 -0.75 -27.45
N VAL A 567 2.24 -0.70 -26.14
CA VAL A 567 2.51 0.52 -25.36
C VAL A 567 3.84 0.37 -24.64
N LEU A 568 4.75 1.30 -24.88
CA LEU A 568 6.07 1.34 -24.24
C LEU A 568 6.11 2.43 -23.17
N LEU A 569 6.40 2.04 -21.93
CA LEU A 569 6.76 2.94 -20.85
C LEU A 569 8.25 2.79 -20.55
N LYS A 570 8.94 3.92 -20.41
CA LYS A 570 10.36 3.94 -20.01
C LYS A 570 10.64 5.16 -19.16
N GLY A 571 11.64 5.04 -18.31
CA GLY A 571 11.99 6.18 -17.47
C GLY A 571 13.21 5.93 -16.59
N VAL A 572 13.53 6.97 -15.83
CA VAL A 572 14.61 6.98 -14.85
C VAL A 572 14.11 7.59 -13.56
N ASP A 573 14.30 6.87 -12.46
CA ASP A 573 14.07 7.35 -11.10
C ASP A 573 15.40 7.63 -10.41
N ILE A 574 15.50 8.76 -9.74
CA ILE A 574 16.64 9.15 -8.91
C ILE A 574 16.13 9.37 -7.48
N LEU A 575 16.79 8.78 -6.51
CA LEU A 575 16.46 8.92 -5.09
C LEU A 575 17.71 9.29 -4.31
N LEU A 576 17.63 10.32 -3.48
CA LEU A 576 18.67 10.71 -2.54
C LEU A 576 18.06 10.83 -1.15
N LYS A 577 18.57 10.07 -0.20
CA LYS A 577 18.30 10.23 1.24
C LYS A 577 19.62 10.54 1.94
N THR A 578 19.64 11.61 2.75
CA THR A 578 20.85 11.98 3.46
C THR A 578 20.58 12.61 4.82
N LYS A 579 21.45 12.29 5.77
CA LYS A 579 21.55 12.95 7.07
C LYS A 579 22.53 14.12 6.95
N ILE A 580 22.01 15.34 6.80
CA ILE A 580 22.83 16.56 6.65
C ILE A 580 23.53 16.90 7.96
N THR A 581 22.79 16.85 9.08
CA THR A 581 23.32 16.99 10.43
C THR A 581 22.70 15.92 11.33
N LYS A 582 23.10 15.85 12.61
CA LYS A 582 22.46 14.92 13.55
C LYS A 582 20.94 15.07 13.67
N ASN A 583 20.41 16.25 13.35
CA ASN A 583 19.01 16.59 13.52
C ASN A 583 18.29 16.88 12.19
N LEU A 584 19.01 17.05 11.08
CA LEU A 584 18.46 17.47 9.80
C LEU A 584 18.65 16.37 8.74
N PHE A 585 17.54 15.95 8.15
CA PHE A 585 17.48 14.89 7.15
C PHE A 585 16.85 15.43 5.86
N PHE A 586 17.37 15.00 4.74
CA PHE A 586 16.85 15.31 3.42
C PHE A 586 16.48 14.02 2.68
N ASN A 587 15.33 14.04 2.01
CA ASN A 587 14.89 13.01 1.08
C ASN A 587 14.40 13.69 -0.20
N GLY A 588 15.01 13.36 -1.33
CA GLY A 588 14.63 13.90 -2.64
C GLY A 588 14.45 12.79 -3.66
N THR A 589 13.43 12.93 -4.52
CA THR A 589 13.18 12.03 -5.65
C THR A 589 12.96 12.83 -6.93
N MET A 590 13.41 12.28 -8.05
CA MET A 590 13.15 12.79 -9.40
C MET A 590 12.76 11.61 -10.28
N THR A 591 11.72 11.79 -11.08
CA THR A 591 11.27 10.79 -12.07
C THR A 591 11.19 11.45 -13.43
N PHE A 592 11.81 10.83 -14.40
CA PHE A 592 11.67 11.12 -15.81
C PHE A 592 10.97 9.92 -16.46
N SER A 593 9.80 10.12 -17.07
CA SER A 593 9.00 9.05 -17.65
C SER A 593 8.42 9.44 -18.99
N LYS A 594 8.24 8.45 -19.85
CA LYS A 594 7.60 8.61 -21.16
C LYS A 594 6.76 7.38 -21.50
N LYS A 595 5.60 7.60 -22.10
CA LYS A 595 4.67 6.58 -22.59
C LYS A 595 4.49 6.75 -24.10
N TYR A 596 4.69 5.69 -24.88
CA TYR A 596 4.60 5.70 -26.32
C TYR A 596 3.64 4.64 -26.85
N ASP A 597 2.84 4.99 -27.84
CA ASP A 597 2.29 4.02 -28.76
C ASP A 597 3.39 3.66 -29.78
N GLN A 598 3.81 2.39 -29.79
CA GLN A 598 4.89 1.93 -30.67
C GLN A 598 4.43 1.72 -32.12
N LYS A 599 3.14 1.56 -32.35
CA LYS A 599 2.60 1.36 -33.69
C LYS A 599 2.50 2.68 -34.45
N GLU A 600 2.04 3.72 -33.76
CA GLU A 600 1.87 5.05 -34.32
C GLU A 600 3.12 5.92 -34.18
N ASP A 601 4.15 5.45 -33.45
CA ASP A 601 5.38 6.19 -33.07
C ASP A 601 5.03 7.55 -32.40
N LYS A 602 3.97 7.54 -31.58
CA LYS A 602 3.41 8.74 -30.95
C LYS A 602 3.57 8.66 -29.44
N GLU A 603 4.02 9.74 -28.81
CA GLU A 603 4.02 9.90 -27.36
C GLU A 603 2.58 10.11 -26.89
N PHE A 604 2.17 9.37 -25.85
CA PHE A 604 0.87 9.59 -25.22
C PHE A 604 0.84 10.95 -24.54
N GLU A 605 -0.18 11.68 -24.78
CA GLU A 605 -0.57 12.84 -24.03
C GLU A 605 -1.03 12.41 -22.62
N ASN A 606 -1.27 13.34 -21.72
CA ASN A 606 -1.71 13.09 -20.36
C ASN A 606 -0.70 12.38 -19.42
N VAL A 607 0.56 12.29 -19.80
CA VAL A 607 1.67 11.81 -18.96
C VAL A 607 2.65 12.95 -18.71
N ARG A 608 3.04 13.16 -17.45
CA ARG A 608 4.10 14.11 -17.11
C ARG A 608 5.47 13.49 -17.35
N ASN A 609 6.28 14.19 -18.15
CA ASN A 609 7.63 13.73 -18.45
C ASN A 609 8.61 13.91 -17.29
N PHE A 610 8.27 14.75 -16.32
CA PHE A 610 9.09 15.00 -15.14
C PHE A 610 8.24 15.24 -13.89
N THR A 611 8.62 14.60 -12.80
CA THR A 611 8.14 14.91 -11.44
C THR A 611 9.31 14.96 -10.47
N GLY A 612 9.25 15.88 -9.50
CA GLY A 612 10.26 16.01 -8.46
C GLY A 612 9.61 16.17 -7.10
N LYS A 613 10.17 15.54 -6.09
CA LYS A 613 9.68 15.64 -4.72
C LYS A 613 10.86 15.82 -3.78
N PHE A 614 10.72 16.66 -2.79
CA PHE A 614 11.68 16.69 -1.71
C PHE A 614 11.04 16.91 -0.36
N ASN A 615 11.78 16.51 0.64
CA ASN A 615 11.42 16.53 2.03
C ASN A 615 12.61 16.97 2.86
N LEU A 616 12.41 17.89 3.76
CA LEU A 616 13.40 18.33 4.73
C LEU A 616 12.82 18.13 6.15
N ASP A 617 13.39 17.20 6.90
CA ASP A 617 12.96 16.85 8.25
C ASP A 617 13.99 17.34 9.28
N TYR A 618 13.54 18.19 10.21
CA TYR A 618 14.32 18.60 11.37
C TYR A 618 13.75 17.98 12.64
N ASN A 619 14.58 17.21 13.35
CA ASN A 619 14.22 16.53 14.60
C ASN A 619 15.04 17.06 15.76
N LEU A 620 14.37 17.60 16.78
CA LEU A 620 15.00 18.06 18.01
C LEU A 620 14.37 17.35 19.21
N LYS A 621 15.21 16.81 20.11
CA LYS A 621 14.77 16.24 21.38
C LYS A 621 15.54 16.91 22.52
N VAL A 622 14.82 17.51 23.46
CA VAL A 622 15.38 18.14 24.65
C VAL A 622 14.59 17.67 25.87
N ASN A 623 15.20 16.84 26.71
CA ASN A 623 14.53 16.20 27.83
C ASN A 623 13.22 15.50 27.42
N ASN A 624 12.09 15.94 27.99
CA ASN A 624 10.76 15.41 27.76
C ASN A 624 10.01 16.11 26.60
N TYR A 625 10.68 16.96 25.84
CA TYR A 625 10.13 17.66 24.68
C TYR A 625 10.80 17.22 23.39
N GLY A 626 9.99 16.90 22.40
CA GLY A 626 10.40 16.61 21.03
C GLY A 626 9.77 17.60 20.05
N LEU A 627 10.53 18.05 19.08
CA LEU A 627 10.06 18.81 17.92
C LEU A 627 10.44 18.07 16.65
N ASN A 628 9.47 17.79 15.81
CA ASN A 628 9.70 17.46 14.41
C ASN A 628 9.14 18.63 13.56
N ALA A 629 9.96 19.18 12.67
CA ALA A 629 9.54 20.17 11.67
C ALA A 629 9.85 19.61 10.29
N ASN A 630 8.85 19.56 9.42
CA ASN A 630 8.91 18.96 8.10
C ASN A 630 8.48 19.96 7.04
N LEU A 631 9.31 20.17 6.02
CA LEU A 631 9.00 20.94 4.82
C LEU A 631 8.99 19.99 3.61
N GLN A 632 7.90 19.99 2.88
CA GLN A 632 7.67 19.13 1.71
C GLN A 632 7.39 19.94 0.48
N ASN A 633 7.83 19.43 -0.66
CA ASN A 633 7.48 19.95 -1.97
C ASN A 633 7.21 18.79 -2.94
N ASN A 634 6.14 18.89 -3.70
CA ASN A 634 5.87 18.11 -4.89
C ASN A 634 5.87 19.04 -6.09
N TYR A 635 6.79 18.84 -7.02
CA TYR A 635 6.87 19.53 -8.28
C TYR A 635 6.34 18.63 -9.40
N TYR A 636 5.44 19.16 -10.18
CA TYR A 636 4.81 18.52 -11.32
C TYR A 636 5.19 19.28 -12.59
N GLY A 637 5.87 18.60 -13.52
CA GLY A 637 6.22 19.15 -14.83
C GLY A 637 4.98 19.42 -15.69
N SER A 638 5.14 20.07 -16.82
CA SER A 638 4.06 20.26 -17.79
C SER A 638 3.56 18.93 -18.36
N LYS A 639 2.33 18.91 -18.82
CA LYS A 639 1.75 17.81 -19.60
C LYS A 639 0.74 18.34 -20.60
N SER A 640 0.58 17.65 -21.73
CA SER A 640 -0.51 17.90 -22.66
C SER A 640 -1.72 17.05 -22.29
N ILE A 641 -2.91 17.58 -22.44
CA ILE A 641 -4.18 16.88 -22.31
C ILE A 641 -5.07 17.14 -23.51
N ASN A 642 -5.88 16.19 -23.88
CA ASN A 642 -6.90 16.34 -24.89
C ASN A 642 -8.22 16.72 -24.24
N LEU A 643 -8.72 17.91 -24.54
CA LEU A 643 -10.02 18.40 -24.10
C LEU A 643 -10.96 18.46 -25.30
N MET A 644 -12.20 18.02 -25.12
CA MET A 644 -13.24 18.22 -26.11
C MET A 644 -13.79 19.65 -25.95
N ASP A 645 -13.70 20.45 -27.01
CA ASP A 645 -14.33 21.76 -27.06
C ASP A 645 -15.85 21.58 -27.09
N GLU A 646 -16.54 22.10 -26.09
CA GLU A 646 -18.00 21.92 -25.92
C GLU A 646 -18.82 22.55 -27.04
N THR A 647 -18.26 23.52 -27.78
CA THR A 647 -18.91 24.25 -28.83
C THR A 647 -18.71 23.60 -30.21
N THR A 648 -17.47 23.18 -30.47
CA THR A 648 -17.08 22.64 -31.78
C THR A 648 -17.08 21.13 -31.83
N HIS A 649 -17.14 20.45 -30.68
CA HIS A 649 -16.98 18.99 -30.48
C HIS A 649 -15.66 18.46 -31.08
N GLN A 650 -14.66 19.32 -31.20
CA GLN A 650 -13.32 18.94 -31.64
C GLN A 650 -12.39 18.74 -30.45
N ILE A 651 -11.53 17.74 -30.58
CA ILE A 651 -10.47 17.50 -29.58
C ILE A 651 -9.39 18.57 -29.79
N GLN A 652 -9.11 19.34 -28.74
CA GLN A 652 -8.00 20.30 -28.70
C GLN A 652 -6.96 19.82 -27.69
N THR A 653 -5.71 19.77 -28.11
CA THR A 653 -4.59 19.49 -27.20
C THR A 653 -4.24 20.80 -26.47
N VAL A 654 -4.35 20.79 -25.16
CA VAL A 654 -4.01 21.89 -24.27
C VAL A 654 -2.78 21.51 -23.45
N GLU A 655 -1.76 22.38 -23.45
CA GLU A 655 -0.59 22.20 -22.59
C GLU A 655 -0.86 22.82 -21.21
N LEU A 656 -0.79 21.98 -20.17
CA LEU A 656 -0.86 22.39 -18.77
C LEU A 656 0.55 22.71 -18.28
N GLU A 657 0.74 23.91 -17.75
CA GLU A 657 2.01 24.37 -17.20
C GLU A 657 2.45 23.54 -15.98
N ASN A 658 3.71 23.68 -15.63
CA ASN A 658 4.23 23.09 -14.40
C ASN A 658 3.70 23.80 -13.16
N PHE A 659 3.59 23.09 -12.05
CA PHE A 659 3.23 23.67 -10.76
C PHE A 659 3.89 22.91 -9.60
N SER A 660 3.84 23.51 -8.41
CA SER A 660 4.37 22.84 -7.21
C SER A 660 3.49 23.07 -5.98
N LEU A 661 3.35 22.01 -5.20
CA LEU A 661 2.62 22.03 -3.93
C LEU A 661 3.61 21.95 -2.76
N TRP A 662 3.48 22.89 -1.83
CA TRP A 662 4.34 22.97 -0.66
C TRP A 662 3.53 22.78 0.60
N LYS A 663 4.06 21.98 1.52
CA LYS A 663 3.46 21.71 2.83
C LYS A 663 4.50 21.91 3.93
N PHE A 664 4.08 22.53 5.03
CA PHE A 664 4.90 22.64 6.23
C PHE A 664 4.13 22.10 7.43
N THR A 665 4.78 21.24 8.21
CA THR A 665 4.20 20.59 9.39
C THR A 665 5.15 20.70 10.57
N THR A 666 4.62 20.98 11.75
CA THR A 666 5.35 20.84 13.01
C THR A 666 4.61 19.89 13.93
N THR A 667 5.34 18.99 14.58
CA THR A 667 4.82 18.09 15.61
C THR A 667 5.60 18.33 16.90
N HIS A 668 4.91 18.73 17.95
CA HIS A 668 5.43 18.97 19.28
C HIS A 668 5.01 17.82 20.18
N THR A 669 5.99 17.04 20.67
CA THR A 669 5.75 15.87 21.52
C THR A 669 6.16 16.18 22.95
N PHE A 670 5.33 15.80 23.92
CA PHE A 670 5.52 16.03 25.34
C PHE A 670 5.52 14.68 26.08
N LYS A 671 6.55 14.43 26.91
CA LYS A 671 6.74 13.19 27.67
C LYS A 671 6.70 11.90 26.84
N SER A 672 6.95 12.01 25.52
CA SER A 672 6.81 10.95 24.52
C SER A 672 5.38 10.41 24.29
N ASP A 673 4.38 10.89 25.04
CA ASP A 673 3.04 10.32 25.08
C ASP A 673 1.99 11.24 24.44
N TYR A 674 2.19 12.56 24.50
CA TYR A 674 1.24 13.55 24.01
C TYR A 674 1.86 14.33 22.88
N PHE A 675 1.07 14.66 21.87
CA PHE A 675 1.55 15.52 20.79
C PHE A 675 0.52 16.56 20.36
N VAL A 676 1.06 17.68 19.88
CA VAL A 676 0.32 18.74 19.17
C VAL A 676 0.94 18.88 17.80
N LYS A 677 0.11 18.98 16.78
CA LYS A 677 0.53 19.12 15.40
C LYS A 677 -0.08 20.37 14.79
N LEU A 678 0.72 21.14 14.07
CA LEU A 678 0.32 22.35 13.36
C LEU A 678 0.89 22.31 11.95
N GLY A 679 0.17 22.83 10.97
CA GLY A 679 0.74 22.94 9.64
C GLY A 679 -0.12 23.68 8.64
N VAL A 680 0.49 23.85 7.47
CA VAL A 680 -0.06 24.52 6.30
C VAL A 680 0.11 23.65 5.09
N ASN A 681 -0.97 23.28 4.43
CA ASN A 681 -0.94 22.65 3.12
C ASN A 681 -1.00 23.74 2.06
N ASN A 682 -0.35 23.49 0.91
CA ASN A 682 -0.37 24.35 -0.26
C ASN A 682 -0.01 25.81 0.12
N ILE A 683 1.22 26.00 0.64
CA ILE A 683 1.70 27.29 1.21
C ILE A 683 1.53 28.45 0.23
N PHE A 684 1.74 28.22 -1.06
CA PHE A 684 1.70 29.24 -2.09
C PHE A 684 0.32 29.41 -2.74
N ASP A 685 -0.71 28.72 -2.21
CA ASP A 685 -2.12 28.90 -2.59
C ASP A 685 -2.42 28.59 -4.06
N PHE A 686 -1.76 27.59 -4.63
CA PHE A 686 -2.04 27.14 -5.99
C PHE A 686 -3.46 26.56 -6.06
N ILE A 687 -4.28 27.07 -6.98
CA ILE A 687 -5.63 26.58 -7.26
C ILE A 687 -5.72 26.26 -8.74
N ASP A 688 -6.30 25.10 -9.07
CA ASP A 688 -6.62 24.71 -10.44
C ASP A 688 -7.97 25.33 -10.85
N GLU A 689 -7.94 26.56 -11.35
CA GLU A 689 -9.14 27.28 -11.80
C GLU A 689 -9.66 26.77 -13.16
N THR A 690 -8.87 25.99 -13.87
CA THR A 690 -9.26 25.45 -15.19
C THR A 690 -9.86 24.06 -15.12
N GLY A 691 -9.70 23.37 -14.00
CA GLY A 691 -10.02 21.95 -13.86
C GLY A 691 -9.13 21.01 -14.66
N GLY A 692 -8.25 21.56 -15.53
CA GLY A 692 -7.39 20.78 -16.42
C GLY A 692 -6.25 20.04 -15.72
N TYR A 693 -5.75 20.56 -14.62
CA TYR A 693 -4.69 19.90 -13.83
C TYR A 693 -5.19 18.69 -13.06
N ASN A 694 -6.51 18.63 -12.83
CA ASN A 694 -7.18 17.53 -12.09
C ASN A 694 -6.55 17.26 -10.71
N ASN A 695 -5.99 18.27 -10.04
CA ASN A 695 -5.35 18.02 -8.76
C ASN A 695 -6.31 18.14 -7.56
N GLY A 696 -7.44 18.83 -7.71
CA GLY A 696 -8.48 18.98 -6.69
C GLY A 696 -8.02 19.63 -5.38
N THR A 697 -6.91 20.37 -5.39
CA THR A 697 -6.34 20.97 -4.18
C THR A 697 -7.08 22.25 -3.81
N PRO A 698 -7.62 22.38 -2.57
CA PRO A 698 -8.49 23.49 -2.19
C PRO A 698 -7.74 24.78 -1.84
N GLY A 699 -6.61 25.07 -2.49
CA GLY A 699 -5.78 26.21 -2.13
C GLY A 699 -5.09 26.03 -0.77
N ARG A 700 -4.69 27.15 -0.13
CA ARG A 700 -4.04 27.11 1.18
C ARG A 700 -4.99 26.70 2.28
N THR A 701 -4.59 25.66 3.04
CA THR A 701 -5.35 25.20 4.21
C THR A 701 -4.47 25.08 5.45
N LEU A 702 -4.96 25.57 6.56
CA LEU A 702 -4.35 25.36 7.87
C LEU A 702 -4.93 24.11 8.53
N PHE A 703 -4.12 23.44 9.32
CA PHE A 703 -4.58 22.33 10.14
C PHE A 703 -3.98 22.34 11.54
N PHE A 704 -4.73 21.76 12.44
CA PHE A 704 -4.38 21.55 13.86
C PHE A 704 -4.71 20.11 14.23
N GLY A 705 -3.82 19.47 14.98
CA GLY A 705 -4.02 18.11 15.49
C GLY A 705 -3.52 17.96 16.92
N ILE A 706 -4.16 17.07 17.66
CA ILE A 706 -3.75 16.66 19.00
C ILE A 706 -3.83 15.14 19.10
N GLY A 707 -3.03 14.54 19.94
CA GLY A 707 -3.13 13.11 20.19
C GLY A 707 -2.28 12.63 21.35
N LEU A 708 -2.46 11.35 21.64
CA LEU A 708 -1.74 10.64 22.70
C LEU A 708 -1.37 9.22 22.22
N LYS A 709 -0.28 8.67 22.81
CA LYS A 709 0.18 7.29 22.57
C LYS A 709 0.76 6.76 23.90
N LEU A 710 0.02 5.83 24.54
CA LEU A 710 0.35 5.21 25.84
C LEU A 710 0.85 3.77 25.69
#